data_918ea9a97924e6dc11aa9f1cdb38576e
#
_entry.id   918ea9a97924e6dc11aa9f1cdb38576e
#
_cell.length_a   1.000
_cell.length_b   1.000
_cell.length_c   1.000
_cell.angle_alpha   90.00
_cell.angle_beta   90.00
_cell.angle_gamma   90.00
#
_symmetry.space_group_name_H-M   'P 1'
#
loop_
_entity.id
_entity.type
_entity.pdbx_description
1 polymer ?
#
loop_
_entity_poly.entity_id
_entity_poly.type
_entity_poly.pdbx_seq_one_letter_code
_entity_poly.pdbx_strand_id
1 'polypeptide(L)'
;MKRFLKEMIGIMGLTILISSQSPAFAAEKIQQNESTSVYSGINIGNETSSDGFVFNAGTGDITITSYTGNAEDVVVPAEINGRKVKWIAQDTFLYANTMKTLTFSEGIEGISNLFACNCSNLKKITLPSTATLGTVSNGGFYTGLDGFVDGCPALTEISVSEENQDLVVIDGILYNRELTDLIAYPAGATKECVVIPDGIRVIRGDAFAKNPYLKKVVFPDSIRTIGYWAFDWCSSLEEINIPPHCQLIGQYAFHYTAIKHITIPAGVTDAIMLQSFEMAPLETIEVEPGNTYYRVQDGALYSDGDALLMYAIARNDTEFTIPEGISFISPGAFSGAKNLQKITIASTVETISRSTFYRCENLKEVFIKEGNLKEIDKDAFWECHKLKTINIPDSVTSVGEYAFCQCYSLTEIELPSSLTQISPKLFEGASQLTTVHIPDSIKSIGSDAFSWTNLKNIYYSGSEEQWAAVDKGDNDFSNVTVYYNGETCAHIWADDFTVDVEPFHTTEGQKSIHCTLCGLMKAGTEQVIPPLGHTFHKNETIIEAGCETEGKEICYCDCGAIEERTIAPKGHSPKWYKGVRNNEELELWKCKYCDKVLKERYGTEVLEDGWIQVERKQCFLLDGRFLCNQWYQAEDGCWYYFKDNEDRMTDWLQSADTWYYFNTEGVMQTGWQMIGDVWYYFTDSGAMQIGWLALGNDWYYMDLTGAMVTGWQIIGNTWYYFDENGKMITGWLFHNSDWYYLTENGSMSIGWHVVGDKWYHFNESGRMQNCGWQQLGTTWYYLSESGAMVTGWLNLNGTWYYMTSSGSMAIGWCAVGNNWYYLSESGAMVTGWLNLSGTWYYMNINGAMLTGTHVIDGNNYIFDQNGAWVE
;
A
#
# COMPACT_ATOMS: atom_id res chain seq x y z
N MET A 1 11.78 6.28 20.67
CA MET A 1 10.56 5.90 19.96
C MET A 1 9.28 6.10 20.77
N LYS A 2 9.05 5.46 21.95
CA LYS A 2 7.84 5.70 22.79
C LYS A 2 7.54 7.18 23.07
N ARG A 3 8.55 8.01 23.20
CA ARG A 3 8.39 9.46 23.43
C ARG A 3 8.05 10.22 22.15
N PHE A 4 8.58 9.78 21.01
CA PHE A 4 8.36 10.37 19.67
C PHE A 4 6.95 10.05 19.14
N LEU A 5 6.49 8.81 19.29
CA LEU A 5 5.11 8.43 18.95
C LEU A 5 4.06 9.13 19.84
N LYS A 6 4.31 9.24 21.14
CA LYS A 6 3.40 9.99 22.04
C LYS A 6 3.38 11.50 21.77
N GLU A 7 4.50 12.08 21.36
CA GLU A 7 4.57 13.51 20.98
C GLU A 7 3.90 13.76 19.60
N MET A 8 3.99 12.81 18.64
CA MET A 8 3.27 12.89 17.38
C MET A 8 1.75 12.79 17.54
N ILE A 9 1.26 11.92 18.40
CA ILE A 9 -0.19 11.79 18.70
C ILE A 9 -0.72 13.07 19.38
N GLY A 10 0.07 13.70 20.23
CA GLY A 10 -0.29 14.97 20.88
C GLY A 10 -0.33 16.16 19.92
N ILE A 11 0.47 16.15 18.86
CA ILE A 11 0.51 17.21 17.84
C ILE A 11 -0.58 17.01 16.79
N MET A 12 -0.93 15.77 16.44
CA MET A 12 -2.01 15.45 15.49
C MET A 12 -3.43 15.72 16.03
N GLY A 13 -3.61 15.70 17.33
CA GLY A 13 -4.91 16.04 17.96
C GLY A 13 -5.38 17.48 17.76
N LEU A 14 -4.49 18.38 17.32
CA LEU A 14 -4.81 19.78 17.12
C LEU A 14 -5.06 20.19 15.66
N THR A 15 -4.73 19.32 14.67
CA THR A 15 -4.81 19.67 13.25
C THR A 15 -5.97 18.98 12.49
N ILE A 16 -6.74 18.08 13.13
CA ILE A 16 -7.76 17.24 12.47
C ILE A 16 -9.20 17.77 12.66
N LEU A 17 -9.38 19.02 13.00
CA LEU A 17 -10.73 19.60 13.20
C LEU A 17 -11.43 20.01 11.89
N ILE A 18 -10.91 19.74 10.69
CA ILE A 18 -11.49 20.30 9.44
C ILE A 18 -11.84 19.28 8.34
N SER A 19 -11.62 17.99 8.42
CA SER A 19 -11.93 17.16 7.23
C SER A 19 -12.48 15.76 7.44
N SER A 20 -13.40 15.53 8.33
CA SER A 20 -14.11 14.25 8.39
C SER A 20 -15.61 14.42 8.27
N GLN A 21 -16.11 14.79 7.09
CA GLN A 21 -17.51 14.59 6.72
C GLN A 21 -17.60 13.73 5.48
N SER A 22 -18.18 12.56 5.68
CA SER A 22 -18.55 11.62 4.62
C SER A 22 -19.55 12.29 3.64
N PRO A 23 -19.45 12.06 2.30
CA PRO A 23 -20.25 12.79 1.30
C PRO A 23 -21.75 12.49 1.29
N ALA A 24 -22.26 11.60 2.13
CA ALA A 24 -23.65 11.15 2.07
C ALA A 24 -24.66 11.96 2.91
N PHE A 25 -24.22 12.88 3.77
CA PHE A 25 -25.12 13.63 4.68
C PHE A 25 -25.07 15.16 4.58
N ALA A 26 -24.40 15.73 3.58
CA ALA A 26 -24.24 17.18 3.44
C ALA A 26 -25.30 17.86 2.58
N ALA A 27 -26.47 17.25 2.30
CA ALA A 27 -27.48 17.83 1.44
C ALA A 27 -28.59 18.61 2.17
N GLU A 28 -28.70 18.61 3.50
CA GLU A 28 -29.68 19.47 4.20
C GLU A 28 -29.08 20.06 5.47
N LYS A 29 -29.01 21.41 5.48
CA LYS A 29 -28.68 22.32 6.56
C LYS A 29 -27.21 22.67 6.79
N ILE A 30 -26.65 23.52 5.93
CA ILE A 30 -25.74 24.56 6.39
C ILE A 30 -26.24 25.90 5.85
N GLN A 31 -27.11 26.53 6.57
CA GLN A 31 -27.24 27.99 6.62
C GLN A 31 -26.44 28.46 7.83
N GLN A 32 -25.43 29.26 7.55
CA GLN A 32 -24.73 30.17 8.44
C GLN A 32 -24.12 29.58 9.72
N ASN A 33 -22.83 29.24 9.67
CA ASN A 33 -21.90 29.68 10.70
C ASN A 33 -20.57 30.01 10.03
N GLU A 34 -20.17 31.25 10.15
CA GLU A 34 -18.91 31.80 9.65
C GLU A 34 -17.72 31.05 10.23
N SER A 35 -16.99 30.28 9.38
CA SER A 35 -15.65 29.82 9.72
C SER A 35 -14.69 30.99 9.58
N THR A 36 -14.48 31.70 10.68
CA THR A 36 -13.38 32.65 10.80
C THR A 36 -12.06 31.88 10.78
N SER A 37 -11.43 31.82 9.63
CA SER A 37 -10.01 31.46 9.52
C SER A 37 -9.20 32.42 10.37
N VAL A 38 -8.34 31.88 11.23
CA VAL A 38 -7.44 32.66 12.11
C VAL A 38 -6.36 33.34 11.26
N TYR A 39 -6.71 34.45 10.62
CA TYR A 39 -5.76 35.45 10.17
C TYR A 39 -5.66 36.54 11.26
N SER A 40 -4.76 36.33 12.20
CA SER A 40 -4.43 37.39 13.15
C SER A 40 -3.37 38.31 12.55
N GLY A 41 -3.82 39.45 11.97
CA GLY A 41 -2.94 40.50 11.55
C GLY A 41 -3.55 41.44 10.53
N ILE A 42 -4.23 42.47 10.99
CA ILE A 42 -4.77 43.59 10.22
C ILE A 42 -6.03 43.25 9.42
N ASN A 43 -7.15 43.69 9.87
CA ASN A 43 -8.46 43.64 9.22
C ASN A 43 -8.46 44.52 7.94
N ILE A 44 -7.88 44.05 6.85
CA ILE A 44 -8.02 44.64 5.53
C ILE A 44 -9.22 43.92 4.91
N GLY A 45 -10.32 44.64 4.68
CA GLY A 45 -11.53 44.07 4.03
C GLY A 45 -11.21 43.41 2.71
N ASN A 46 -12.02 42.43 2.28
CA ASN A 46 -11.93 41.83 0.96
C ASN A 46 -12.70 42.65 -0.08
N GLU A 47 -12.15 42.78 -1.29
CA GLU A 47 -12.82 43.36 -2.44
C GLU A 47 -13.24 42.25 -3.42
N THR A 48 -14.32 42.47 -4.19
CA THR A 48 -14.76 41.50 -5.19
C THR A 48 -14.76 42.19 -6.56
N SER A 49 -14.15 41.55 -7.58
CA SER A 49 -14.20 42.03 -8.97
C SER A 49 -15.55 41.73 -9.60
N SER A 50 -15.85 42.39 -10.74
CA SER A 50 -17.05 42.14 -11.56
C SER A 50 -17.16 40.67 -12.01
N ASP A 51 -16.04 39.97 -12.12
CA ASP A 51 -15.95 38.58 -12.60
C ASP A 51 -15.97 37.56 -11.46
N GLY A 52 -16.17 38.01 -10.22
CA GLY A 52 -16.36 37.17 -9.05
C GLY A 52 -15.07 36.76 -8.32
N PHE A 53 -13.93 37.36 -8.62
CA PHE A 53 -12.69 37.13 -7.84
C PHE A 53 -12.72 37.97 -6.57
N VAL A 54 -12.56 37.30 -5.43
CA VAL A 54 -12.41 37.93 -4.11
C VAL A 54 -10.93 38.02 -3.79
N PHE A 55 -10.47 39.22 -3.40
CA PHE A 55 -9.03 39.48 -3.16
C PHE A 55 -8.82 40.44 -2.01
N ASN A 56 -7.62 40.48 -1.47
CA ASN A 56 -7.22 41.34 -0.35
C ASN A 56 -7.32 42.82 -0.73
N ALA A 57 -8.03 43.60 0.07
CA ALA A 57 -8.05 45.03 -0.05
C ALA A 57 -6.72 45.63 0.41
N GLY A 58 -6.16 46.58 -0.35
CA GLY A 58 -4.89 47.23 -0.03
C GLY A 58 -4.26 47.94 -1.24
N THR A 59 -3.08 48.48 -1.10
CA THR A 59 -2.38 49.23 -2.17
C THR A 59 -1.29 48.45 -2.90
N GLY A 60 -0.98 47.25 -2.44
CA GLY A 60 0.08 46.37 -3.01
C GLY A 60 -0.46 45.39 -4.05
N ASP A 61 0.36 44.40 -4.37
CA ASP A 61 -0.03 43.29 -5.23
C ASP A 61 -1.19 42.48 -4.66
N ILE A 62 -1.96 41.83 -5.51
CA ILE A 62 -3.18 41.12 -5.15
C ILE A 62 -2.88 39.66 -4.85
N THR A 63 -3.48 39.17 -3.75
CA THR A 63 -3.75 37.76 -3.49
C THR A 63 -5.22 37.50 -3.71
N ILE A 64 -5.56 36.57 -4.62
CA ILE A 64 -6.94 36.08 -4.76
C ILE A 64 -7.18 35.03 -3.70
N THR A 65 -8.26 35.22 -2.92
CA THR A 65 -8.58 34.38 -1.74
C THR A 65 -9.82 33.51 -1.94
N SER A 66 -10.70 33.87 -2.90
CA SER A 66 -11.90 33.09 -3.21
C SER A 66 -12.43 33.46 -4.61
N TYR A 67 -13.21 32.57 -5.19
CA TYR A 67 -13.95 32.77 -6.44
C TYR A 67 -15.44 32.50 -6.24
N THR A 68 -16.27 33.50 -6.51
CA THR A 68 -17.74 33.44 -6.38
C THR A 68 -18.46 33.50 -7.73
N GLY A 69 -17.71 33.52 -8.84
CA GLY A 69 -18.25 33.53 -10.17
C GLY A 69 -18.84 32.18 -10.59
N ASN A 70 -19.53 32.18 -11.74
CA ASN A 70 -20.17 30.99 -12.31
C ASN A 70 -19.79 30.72 -13.77
N ALA A 71 -18.68 31.29 -14.25
CA ALA A 71 -18.21 31.08 -15.62
C ALA A 71 -17.75 29.63 -15.83
N GLU A 72 -18.00 29.11 -17.05
CA GLU A 72 -17.50 27.80 -17.47
C GLU A 72 -16.00 27.85 -17.79
N ASP A 73 -15.55 28.94 -18.42
CA ASP A 73 -14.16 29.18 -18.72
C ASP A 73 -13.65 30.35 -17.87
N VAL A 74 -12.82 30.05 -16.89
CA VAL A 74 -12.29 31.02 -15.95
C VAL A 74 -10.85 31.37 -16.30
N VAL A 75 -10.61 32.65 -16.55
CA VAL A 75 -9.28 33.20 -16.75
C VAL A 75 -8.95 34.11 -15.58
N VAL A 76 -7.96 33.73 -14.79
CA VAL A 76 -7.44 34.58 -13.70
C VAL A 76 -6.62 35.72 -14.32
N PRO A 77 -7.04 36.97 -14.19
CA PRO A 77 -6.39 38.10 -14.88
C PRO A 77 -5.04 38.44 -14.21
N ALA A 78 -4.10 38.98 -15.01
CA ALA A 78 -2.81 39.48 -14.50
C ALA A 78 -2.97 40.75 -13.64
N GLU A 79 -4.09 41.51 -13.81
CA GLU A 79 -4.37 42.75 -13.08
C GLU A 79 -5.84 42.87 -12.77
N ILE A 80 -6.17 43.35 -11.58
CA ILE A 80 -7.53 43.75 -11.18
C ILE A 80 -7.47 45.18 -10.63
N ASN A 81 -8.28 46.06 -11.15
CA ASN A 81 -8.35 47.49 -10.75
C ASN A 81 -6.98 48.18 -10.82
N GLY A 82 -6.12 47.85 -11.82
CA GLY A 82 -4.79 48.44 -11.99
C GLY A 82 -3.74 47.91 -11.02
N ARG A 83 -4.03 46.88 -10.27
CA ARG A 83 -3.11 46.20 -9.35
C ARG A 83 -2.75 44.80 -9.89
N LYS A 84 -1.51 44.40 -9.78
CA LYS A 84 -1.04 43.09 -10.26
C LYS A 84 -1.56 41.96 -9.38
N VAL A 85 -2.02 40.88 -10.01
CA VAL A 85 -2.35 39.63 -9.35
C VAL A 85 -1.08 38.77 -9.29
N LYS A 86 -0.58 38.51 -8.10
CA LYS A 86 0.67 37.77 -7.87
C LYS A 86 0.45 36.41 -7.23
N TRP A 87 -0.58 36.27 -6.39
CA TRP A 87 -0.76 35.11 -5.51
C TRP A 87 -2.18 34.56 -5.59
N ILE A 88 -2.28 33.23 -5.55
CA ILE A 88 -3.53 32.47 -5.43
C ILE A 88 -3.49 31.71 -4.11
N ALA A 89 -4.47 31.95 -3.25
CA ALA A 89 -4.55 31.28 -1.94
C ALA A 89 -5.11 29.85 -2.09
N GLN A 90 -4.91 29.06 -1.04
CA GLN A 90 -5.57 27.76 -0.86
C GLN A 90 -7.11 27.95 -0.90
N ASP A 91 -7.83 26.92 -1.37
CA ASP A 91 -9.31 26.88 -1.46
C ASP A 91 -9.94 28.03 -2.28
N THR A 92 -9.14 28.77 -3.07
CA THR A 92 -9.64 29.88 -3.90
C THR A 92 -10.80 29.44 -4.79
N PHE A 93 -10.76 28.25 -5.37
CA PHE A 93 -11.80 27.69 -6.26
C PHE A 93 -12.53 26.51 -5.62
N LEU A 94 -12.82 26.59 -4.33
CA LEU A 94 -13.55 25.55 -3.61
C LEU A 94 -15.00 25.44 -4.14
N TYR A 95 -15.45 24.25 -4.56
CA TYR A 95 -16.77 23.95 -5.11
C TYR A 95 -17.16 24.79 -6.32
N ALA A 96 -16.21 25.28 -7.13
CA ALA A 96 -16.49 25.98 -8.37
C ALA A 96 -17.00 25.01 -9.47
N ASN A 97 -18.17 24.42 -9.26
CA ASN A 97 -18.70 23.29 -10.05
C ASN A 97 -19.18 23.68 -11.46
N THR A 98 -19.36 24.96 -11.79
CA THR A 98 -19.66 25.42 -13.16
C THR A 98 -18.42 25.47 -14.04
N MET A 99 -17.24 25.62 -13.42
CA MET A 99 -15.96 25.80 -14.09
C MET A 99 -15.51 24.55 -14.83
N LYS A 100 -15.22 24.67 -16.12
CA LYS A 100 -14.71 23.63 -17.00
C LYS A 100 -13.22 23.81 -17.31
N THR A 101 -12.79 25.05 -17.46
CA THR A 101 -11.38 25.40 -17.69
C THR A 101 -10.93 26.50 -16.75
N LEU A 102 -9.68 26.38 -16.27
CA LEU A 102 -9.04 27.36 -15.41
C LEU A 102 -7.70 27.75 -16.01
N THR A 103 -7.53 28.99 -16.39
CA THR A 103 -6.31 29.53 -17.02
C THR A 103 -5.75 30.67 -16.18
N PHE A 104 -4.49 30.60 -15.85
CA PHE A 104 -3.78 31.67 -15.15
C PHE A 104 -2.98 32.52 -16.14
N SER A 105 -3.14 33.85 -16.06
CA SER A 105 -2.42 34.79 -16.92
C SER A 105 -0.94 34.92 -16.51
N GLU A 106 -0.09 35.30 -17.47
CA GLU A 106 1.32 35.62 -17.21
C GLU A 106 1.47 36.73 -16.15
N GLY A 107 2.47 36.56 -15.28
CA GLY A 107 2.76 37.45 -14.15
C GLY A 107 2.19 36.99 -12.81
N ILE A 108 1.38 35.92 -12.78
CA ILE A 108 1.00 35.24 -11.54
C ILE A 108 2.20 34.38 -11.12
N GLU A 109 2.72 34.62 -9.90
CA GLU A 109 3.97 34.03 -9.43
C GLU A 109 3.74 32.87 -8.49
N GLY A 110 2.85 32.99 -7.50
CA GLY A 110 2.61 31.96 -6.49
C GLY A 110 1.21 31.37 -6.52
N ILE A 111 1.12 30.06 -6.64
CA ILE A 111 -0.12 29.31 -6.53
C ILE A 111 0.00 28.36 -5.35
N SER A 112 -0.87 28.54 -4.35
CA SER A 112 -0.88 27.69 -3.16
C SER A 112 -1.30 26.27 -3.51
N ASN A 113 -0.88 25.31 -2.73
CA ASN A 113 -1.39 23.95 -2.78
C ASN A 113 -2.91 23.95 -2.53
N LEU A 114 -3.62 22.96 -3.10
CA LEU A 114 -5.08 22.79 -2.94
C LEU A 114 -5.88 24.06 -3.30
N PHE A 115 -5.45 24.84 -4.28
CA PHE A 115 -6.15 26.06 -4.71
C PHE A 115 -7.50 25.79 -5.37
N ALA A 116 -7.72 24.59 -5.91
CA ALA A 116 -8.98 24.14 -6.52
C ALA A 116 -9.39 22.78 -5.92
N CYS A 117 -10.46 22.79 -5.13
CA CYS A 117 -10.96 21.60 -4.46
C CYS A 117 -12.43 21.36 -4.79
N ASN A 118 -12.81 20.08 -5.01
CA ASN A 118 -14.17 19.65 -5.29
C ASN A 118 -14.83 20.34 -6.49
N CYS A 119 -14.04 20.65 -7.55
CA CYS A 119 -14.51 21.23 -8.79
C CYS A 119 -14.95 20.12 -9.75
N SER A 120 -16.18 19.64 -9.62
CA SER A 120 -16.67 18.42 -10.29
C SER A 120 -16.65 18.45 -11.82
N ASN A 121 -16.67 19.63 -12.45
CA ASN A 121 -16.69 19.79 -13.91
C ASN A 121 -15.37 20.32 -14.50
N LEU A 122 -14.37 20.61 -13.69
CA LEU A 122 -13.08 21.12 -14.13
C LEU A 122 -12.33 20.07 -14.96
N LYS A 123 -12.04 20.39 -16.23
CA LYS A 123 -11.40 19.49 -17.20
C LYS A 123 -9.96 19.84 -17.51
N LYS A 124 -9.63 21.13 -17.43
CA LYS A 124 -8.32 21.65 -17.84
C LYS A 124 -7.83 22.75 -16.92
N ILE A 125 -6.54 22.69 -16.56
CA ILE A 125 -5.80 23.75 -15.88
C ILE A 125 -4.62 24.18 -16.76
N THR A 126 -4.43 25.51 -16.93
CA THR A 126 -3.28 26.07 -17.68
C THR A 126 -2.49 27.02 -16.79
N LEU A 127 -1.20 26.72 -16.60
CA LEU A 127 -0.28 27.49 -15.79
C LEU A 127 0.66 28.33 -16.65
N PRO A 128 0.96 29.60 -16.27
CA PRO A 128 1.84 30.50 -17.00
C PRO A 128 3.33 30.19 -16.79
N SER A 129 4.17 30.88 -17.55
CA SER A 129 5.64 30.76 -17.44
C SER A 129 6.18 31.22 -16.09
N THR A 130 5.45 32.09 -15.40
CA THR A 130 5.85 32.70 -14.11
C THR A 130 5.36 31.93 -12.89
N ALA A 131 4.51 30.92 -13.06
CA ALA A 131 3.92 30.20 -11.94
C ALA A 131 4.95 29.33 -11.22
N THR A 132 5.01 29.47 -9.90
CA THR A 132 5.66 28.56 -8.98
C THR A 132 4.63 27.96 -8.03
N LEU A 133 4.86 26.71 -7.60
CA LEU A 133 4.07 26.11 -6.53
C LEU A 133 4.82 26.39 -5.23
N GLY A 134 4.37 27.33 -4.48
CA GLY A 134 5.07 27.76 -3.28
C GLY A 134 4.14 27.95 -2.08
N THR A 135 4.64 27.56 -0.94
CA THR A 135 4.10 27.94 0.36
C THR A 135 4.07 29.46 0.50
N VAL A 136 2.89 30.07 0.52
CA VAL A 136 2.77 31.42 1.08
C VAL A 136 2.99 31.25 2.60
N SER A 137 4.23 31.49 3.03
CA SER A 137 4.61 31.39 4.44
C SER A 137 3.93 32.48 5.27
N ASN A 138 2.87 32.11 5.96
CA ASN A 138 2.40 32.79 7.16
C ASN A 138 2.27 31.76 8.28
N GLY A 139 3.41 31.38 8.87
CA GLY A 139 3.46 30.83 10.23
C GLY A 139 2.84 29.46 10.52
N GLY A 140 2.43 28.70 9.53
CA GLY A 140 1.93 27.33 9.70
C GLY A 140 2.97 26.31 9.21
N PHE A 141 3.18 25.25 9.96
CA PHE A 141 4.00 24.11 9.56
C PHE A 141 3.30 23.35 8.41
N TYR A 142 3.52 23.76 7.19
CA TYR A 142 3.18 22.97 6.01
C TYR A 142 4.42 22.21 5.55
N THR A 143 4.33 20.90 5.47
CA THR A 143 5.45 19.98 5.23
C THR A 143 5.95 19.97 3.78
N GLY A 144 5.45 20.85 2.89
CA GLY A 144 5.81 20.85 1.46
C GLY A 144 5.36 19.62 0.68
N LEU A 145 4.55 18.75 1.29
CA LEU A 145 4.04 17.49 0.72
C LEU A 145 2.54 17.57 0.36
N ASP A 146 1.92 18.74 0.46
CA ASP A 146 0.49 18.92 0.19
C ASP A 146 0.20 18.86 -1.32
N GLY A 147 -1.01 18.41 -1.67
CA GLY A 147 -1.46 18.18 -3.03
C GLY A 147 -1.65 19.44 -3.87
N PHE A 148 -1.66 19.30 -5.19
CA PHE A 148 -1.89 20.38 -6.14
C PHE A 148 -3.36 20.78 -6.22
N VAL A 149 -4.24 19.80 -6.44
CA VAL A 149 -5.71 19.92 -6.43
C VAL A 149 -6.32 18.66 -5.85
N ASP A 150 -7.54 18.77 -5.30
CA ASP A 150 -8.29 17.61 -4.79
C ASP A 150 -9.74 17.61 -5.28
N GLY A 151 -10.34 16.42 -5.42
CA GLY A 151 -11.78 16.27 -5.71
C GLY A 151 -12.22 16.83 -7.07
N CYS A 152 -11.35 16.81 -8.09
CA CYS A 152 -11.65 17.26 -9.44
C CYS A 152 -11.75 16.09 -10.43
N PRO A 153 -12.79 15.23 -10.36
CA PRO A 153 -12.87 13.95 -11.10
C PRO A 153 -12.95 14.09 -12.62
N ALA A 154 -13.31 15.26 -13.14
CA ALA A 154 -13.36 15.52 -14.57
C ALA A 154 -12.03 16.05 -15.13
N LEU A 155 -11.03 16.33 -14.29
CA LEU A 155 -9.76 16.89 -14.71
C LEU A 155 -8.97 15.88 -15.53
N THR A 156 -8.77 16.18 -16.82
CA THR A 156 -8.06 15.30 -17.77
C THR A 156 -6.78 15.92 -18.29
N GLU A 157 -6.58 17.24 -18.10
CA GLU A 157 -5.46 17.96 -18.67
C GLU A 157 -4.90 19.03 -17.72
N ILE A 158 -3.60 18.96 -17.49
CA ILE A 158 -2.81 20.04 -16.89
C ILE A 158 -1.79 20.46 -17.94
N SER A 159 -1.69 21.74 -18.21
CA SER A 159 -0.71 22.31 -19.13
C SER A 159 0.09 23.42 -18.47
N VAL A 160 1.38 23.48 -18.77
CA VAL A 160 2.33 24.46 -18.25
C VAL A 160 3.02 25.11 -19.44
N SER A 161 3.28 26.42 -19.39
CA SER A 161 4.06 27.11 -20.40
C SER A 161 5.44 26.46 -20.55
N GLU A 162 5.91 26.26 -21.78
CA GLU A 162 7.26 25.71 -22.07
C GLU A 162 8.38 26.55 -21.46
N GLU A 163 8.15 27.84 -21.26
CA GLU A 163 9.11 28.78 -20.66
C GLU A 163 9.14 28.74 -19.13
N ASN A 164 8.26 27.97 -18.47
CA ASN A 164 8.24 27.84 -17.02
C ASN A 164 9.53 27.17 -16.52
N GLN A 165 10.18 27.79 -15.51
CA GLN A 165 11.50 27.32 -15.01
C GLN A 165 11.39 26.29 -13.87
N ASP A 166 10.20 26.18 -13.25
CA ASP A 166 10.02 25.37 -12.04
C ASP A 166 9.16 24.11 -12.28
N LEU A 167 8.29 24.15 -13.30
CA LEU A 167 7.30 23.13 -13.57
C LEU A 167 7.41 22.58 -14.99
N VAL A 168 7.06 21.33 -15.18
CA VAL A 168 6.98 20.66 -16.48
C VAL A 168 5.88 19.60 -16.47
N VAL A 169 5.20 19.40 -17.61
CA VAL A 169 4.26 18.31 -17.82
C VAL A 169 4.88 17.30 -18.80
N ILE A 170 4.98 16.05 -18.39
CA ILE A 170 5.46 14.93 -19.21
C ILE A 170 4.40 13.83 -19.15
N ASP A 171 3.97 13.33 -20.30
CA ASP A 171 2.93 12.30 -20.43
C ASP A 171 1.63 12.60 -19.66
N GLY A 172 1.28 13.89 -19.53
CA GLY A 172 0.09 14.36 -18.83
C GLY A 172 0.25 14.44 -17.30
N ILE A 173 1.43 14.20 -16.78
CA ILE A 173 1.76 14.26 -15.35
C ILE A 173 2.55 15.55 -15.08
N LEU A 174 2.20 16.25 -14.03
CA LEU A 174 2.90 17.47 -13.58
C LEU A 174 4.07 17.09 -12.64
N TYR A 175 5.24 17.55 -12.98
CA TYR A 175 6.49 17.41 -12.21
C TYR A 175 7.10 18.77 -11.89
N ASN A 176 8.00 18.80 -10.92
CA ASN A 176 8.98 19.88 -10.86
C ASN A 176 9.98 19.70 -12.01
N ARG A 177 10.59 20.80 -12.47
CA ARG A 177 11.49 20.75 -13.64
C ARG A 177 12.79 19.96 -13.37
N GLU A 178 13.18 19.81 -12.13
CA GLU A 178 14.33 18.99 -11.73
C GLU A 178 14.04 17.49 -11.82
N LEU A 179 12.79 17.09 -12.07
CA LEU A 179 12.32 15.71 -12.12
C LEU A 179 12.68 14.92 -10.84
N THR A 180 12.52 15.57 -9.69
CA THR A 180 12.64 14.93 -8.37
C THR A 180 11.31 14.72 -7.69
N ASP A 181 10.28 15.51 -8.05
CA ASP A 181 8.96 15.49 -7.45
C ASP A 181 7.88 15.28 -8.51
N LEU A 182 7.04 14.27 -8.33
CA LEU A 182 5.77 14.12 -9.00
C LEU A 182 4.72 14.91 -8.21
N ILE A 183 4.11 15.92 -8.87
CA ILE A 183 3.23 16.88 -8.21
C ILE A 183 1.76 16.51 -8.35
N ALA A 184 1.32 16.19 -9.59
CA ALA A 184 -0.09 15.85 -9.84
C ALA A 184 -0.29 15.01 -11.09
N TYR A 185 -1.22 14.07 -11.00
CA TYR A 185 -1.79 13.32 -12.11
C TYR A 185 -3.29 13.60 -12.20
N PRO A 186 -3.83 13.99 -13.36
CA PRO A 186 -5.23 14.37 -13.44
C PRO A 186 -6.18 13.23 -13.04
N ALA A 187 -7.10 13.51 -12.13
CA ALA A 187 -8.02 12.48 -11.58
C ALA A 187 -8.94 11.86 -12.66
N GLY A 188 -9.23 12.59 -13.74
CA GLY A 188 -10.01 12.09 -14.88
C GLY A 188 -9.19 11.42 -15.99
N ALA A 189 -7.88 11.31 -15.84
CA ALA A 189 -7.04 10.62 -16.82
C ALA A 189 -7.32 9.11 -16.82
N THR A 190 -7.46 8.54 -18.03
CA THR A 190 -7.98 7.17 -18.23
C THR A 190 -6.90 6.10 -18.44
N LYS A 191 -5.63 6.45 -18.26
CA LYS A 191 -4.51 5.51 -18.39
C LYS A 191 -4.53 4.52 -17.23
N GLU A 192 -4.64 3.23 -17.53
CA GLU A 192 -4.77 2.18 -16.49
C GLU A 192 -3.45 1.84 -15.78
N CYS A 193 -2.31 2.11 -16.42
CA CYS A 193 -0.99 1.83 -15.86
C CYS A 193 -0.08 3.05 -15.99
N VAL A 194 0.52 3.48 -14.89
CA VAL A 194 1.51 4.57 -14.84
C VAL A 194 2.84 4.01 -14.36
N VAL A 195 3.89 4.26 -15.15
CA VAL A 195 5.28 3.98 -14.77
C VAL A 195 5.93 5.32 -14.43
N ILE A 196 6.39 5.45 -13.19
CA ILE A 196 7.03 6.69 -12.72
C ILE A 196 8.51 6.65 -13.12
N PRO A 197 9.03 7.71 -13.77
CA PRO A 197 10.43 7.74 -14.23
C PRO A 197 11.44 7.65 -13.09
N ASP A 198 12.62 7.08 -13.40
CA ASP A 198 13.76 7.14 -12.51
C ASP A 198 14.16 8.59 -12.20
N GLY A 199 14.69 8.81 -10.97
CA GLY A 199 15.07 10.13 -10.49
C GLY A 199 14.01 10.80 -9.63
N ILE A 200 12.73 10.46 -9.81
CA ILE A 200 11.67 10.95 -8.93
C ILE A 200 11.88 10.37 -7.52
N ARG A 201 11.88 11.26 -6.54
CA ARG A 201 12.12 10.92 -5.12
C ARG A 201 10.89 11.10 -4.26
N VAL A 202 10.01 12.02 -4.67
CA VAL A 202 8.82 12.38 -3.91
C VAL A 202 7.58 12.28 -4.81
N ILE A 203 6.58 11.57 -4.34
CA ILE A 203 5.21 11.69 -4.82
C ILE A 203 4.50 12.58 -3.83
N ARG A 204 3.98 13.73 -4.28
CA ARG A 204 3.31 14.68 -3.38
C ARG A 204 1.96 14.16 -2.91
N GLY A 205 1.44 14.79 -1.88
CA GLY A 205 0.09 14.50 -1.39
C GLY A 205 -0.96 14.69 -2.47
N ASP A 206 -2.05 13.93 -2.41
CA ASP A 206 -3.16 13.93 -3.37
C ASP A 206 -2.76 13.75 -4.85
N ALA A 207 -1.49 13.42 -5.14
CA ALA A 207 -0.95 13.46 -6.51
C ALA A 207 -1.75 12.62 -7.52
N PHE A 208 -2.32 11.49 -7.10
CA PHE A 208 -3.17 10.60 -7.90
C PHE A 208 -4.59 10.48 -7.34
N ALA A 209 -4.91 11.21 -6.28
CA ALA A 209 -6.14 11.02 -5.52
C ALA A 209 -7.40 11.02 -6.41
N LYS A 210 -8.33 10.10 -6.07
CA LYS A 210 -9.66 9.98 -6.69
C LYS A 210 -9.64 9.65 -8.19
N ASN A 211 -8.55 9.04 -8.70
CA ASN A 211 -8.53 8.51 -10.06
C ASN A 211 -9.14 7.10 -10.09
N PRO A 212 -10.32 6.89 -10.73
CA PRO A 212 -11.00 5.61 -10.73
C PRO A 212 -10.53 4.64 -11.84
N TYR A 213 -9.61 5.06 -12.70
CA TYR A 213 -9.18 4.30 -13.89
C TYR A 213 -7.83 3.62 -13.69
N LEU A 214 -7.00 4.15 -12.78
CA LEU A 214 -5.65 3.67 -12.52
C LEU A 214 -5.70 2.29 -11.87
N LYS A 215 -5.10 1.27 -12.52
CA LYS A 215 -5.06 -0.12 -12.02
C LYS A 215 -3.69 -0.51 -11.47
N LYS A 216 -2.63 0.09 -12.03
CA LYS A 216 -1.25 -0.24 -11.69
C LYS A 216 -0.35 0.98 -11.65
N VAL A 217 0.50 1.05 -10.67
CA VAL A 217 1.60 2.02 -10.60
C VAL A 217 2.91 1.28 -10.37
N VAL A 218 3.91 1.61 -11.18
CA VAL A 218 5.28 1.08 -11.04
C VAL A 218 6.17 2.20 -10.52
N PHE A 219 6.65 2.03 -9.29
CA PHE A 219 7.55 2.97 -8.65
C PHE A 219 9.01 2.62 -8.94
N PRO A 220 9.87 3.60 -9.25
CA PRO A 220 11.31 3.39 -9.35
C PRO A 220 11.96 3.31 -7.95
N ASP A 221 13.14 2.71 -7.87
CA ASP A 221 13.92 2.60 -6.64
C ASP A 221 14.37 3.97 -6.05
N SER A 222 14.29 5.02 -6.87
CA SER A 222 14.63 6.37 -6.46
C SER A 222 13.63 6.99 -5.47
N ILE A 223 12.40 6.48 -5.39
CA ILE A 223 11.36 7.00 -4.48
C ILE A 223 11.83 6.87 -3.02
N ARG A 224 11.63 7.96 -2.28
CA ARG A 224 11.89 8.06 -0.83
C ARG A 224 10.65 8.41 -0.05
N THR A 225 9.71 9.10 -0.68
CA THR A 225 8.49 9.58 -0.03
C THR A 225 7.28 9.39 -0.92
N ILE A 226 6.23 8.79 -0.37
CA ILE A 226 4.88 8.79 -0.92
C ILE A 226 4.04 9.64 0.02
N GLY A 227 3.47 10.73 -0.48
CA GLY A 227 2.77 11.75 0.32
C GLY A 227 1.46 11.28 0.94
N TYR A 228 0.89 12.11 1.80
CA TYR A 228 -0.42 11.89 2.41
C TYR A 228 -1.50 11.86 1.32
N TRP A 229 -2.47 10.91 1.40
CA TRP A 229 -3.57 10.74 0.43
C TRP A 229 -3.11 10.58 -1.04
N ALA A 230 -1.84 10.28 -1.31
CA ALA A 230 -1.30 10.30 -2.67
C ALA A 230 -2.12 9.48 -3.69
N PHE A 231 -2.72 8.35 -3.27
CA PHE A 231 -3.59 7.47 -4.07
C PHE A 231 -4.95 7.26 -3.41
N ASP A 232 -5.38 8.18 -2.55
CA ASP A 232 -6.68 8.11 -1.87
C ASP A 232 -7.82 7.94 -2.87
N TRP A 233 -8.74 6.99 -2.62
CA TRP A 233 -9.87 6.69 -3.51
C TRP A 233 -9.49 6.32 -4.97
N CYS A 234 -8.28 5.83 -5.22
CA CYS A 234 -7.96 5.15 -6.47
C CYS A 234 -8.59 3.76 -6.48
N SER A 235 -9.92 3.72 -6.63
CA SER A 235 -10.75 2.53 -6.39
C SER A 235 -10.51 1.34 -7.33
N SER A 236 -9.74 1.52 -8.39
CA SER A 236 -9.32 0.48 -9.33
C SER A 236 -7.85 0.09 -9.17
N LEU A 237 -7.08 0.72 -8.27
CA LEU A 237 -5.65 0.44 -8.11
C LEU A 237 -5.45 -0.89 -7.38
N GLU A 238 -5.03 -1.90 -8.13
CA GLU A 238 -4.85 -3.29 -7.66
C GLU A 238 -3.39 -3.64 -7.41
N GLU A 239 -2.45 -3.02 -8.17
CA GLU A 239 -1.04 -3.41 -8.17
C GLU A 239 -0.11 -2.22 -7.93
N ILE A 240 0.77 -2.37 -6.94
CA ILE A 240 1.92 -1.50 -6.66
C ILE A 240 3.12 -2.35 -6.26
N ASN A 241 4.32 -1.77 -6.43
CA ASN A 241 5.53 -2.24 -5.76
C ASN A 241 5.95 -1.22 -4.70
N ILE A 242 6.25 -1.63 -3.48
CA ILE A 242 6.83 -0.70 -2.48
C ILE A 242 8.32 -0.51 -2.79
N PRO A 243 8.80 0.73 -3.00
CA PRO A 243 10.22 0.95 -3.34
C PRO A 243 11.15 0.54 -2.20
N PRO A 244 12.30 -0.14 -2.48
CA PRO A 244 13.14 -0.76 -1.45
C PRO A 244 13.81 0.23 -0.50
N HIS A 245 13.87 1.50 -0.87
CA HIS A 245 14.47 2.58 -0.06
C HIS A 245 13.46 3.65 0.34
N CYS A 246 12.17 3.35 0.30
CA CYS A 246 11.12 4.26 0.73
C CYS A 246 11.26 4.55 2.23
N GLN A 247 11.27 5.84 2.58
CA GLN A 247 11.46 6.33 3.96
C GLN A 247 10.14 6.80 4.59
N LEU A 248 9.14 7.08 3.76
CA LEU A 248 7.85 7.58 4.21
C LEU A 248 6.74 7.11 3.26
N ILE A 249 5.74 6.45 3.81
CA ILE A 249 4.43 6.26 3.18
C ILE A 249 3.43 7.02 4.04
N GLY A 250 2.87 8.08 3.49
CA GLY A 250 1.99 9.00 4.21
C GLY A 250 0.71 8.34 4.71
N GLN A 251 0.08 8.94 5.72
CA GLN A 251 -1.23 8.55 6.20
C GLN A 251 -2.24 8.59 5.05
N TYR A 252 -3.09 7.56 4.93
CA TYR A 252 -4.09 7.42 3.87
C TYR A 252 -3.53 7.36 2.44
N ALA A 253 -2.22 7.12 2.26
CA ALA A 253 -1.60 7.12 0.94
C ALA A 253 -2.31 6.19 -0.06
N PHE A 254 -2.80 5.02 0.39
CA PHE A 254 -3.50 4.01 -0.40
C PHE A 254 -4.90 3.68 0.16
N HIS A 255 -5.54 4.64 0.83
CA HIS A 255 -6.85 4.48 1.41
C HIS A 255 -7.93 4.30 0.32
N TYR A 256 -8.88 3.38 0.53
CA TYR A 256 -9.91 3.01 -0.44
C TYR A 256 -9.38 2.65 -1.85
N THR A 257 -8.22 2.01 -1.94
CA THR A 257 -7.74 1.36 -3.18
C THR A 257 -8.29 -0.07 -3.30
N ALA A 258 -7.98 -0.74 -4.42
CA ALA A 258 -8.33 -2.16 -4.65
C ALA A 258 -7.16 -3.12 -4.40
N ILE A 259 -6.09 -2.64 -3.73
CA ILE A 259 -4.87 -3.41 -3.49
C ILE A 259 -5.17 -4.60 -2.57
N LYS A 260 -4.80 -5.81 -3.02
CA LYS A 260 -5.02 -7.06 -2.29
C LYS A 260 -3.76 -7.65 -1.66
N HIS A 261 -2.62 -7.35 -2.23
CA HIS A 261 -1.34 -7.94 -1.84
C HIS A 261 -0.27 -6.86 -1.74
N ILE A 262 0.46 -6.86 -0.64
CA ILE A 262 1.64 -6.00 -0.48
C ILE A 262 2.82 -6.81 0.04
N THR A 263 4.00 -6.50 -0.49
CA THR A 263 5.27 -7.00 0.03
C THR A 263 6.11 -5.83 0.50
N ILE A 264 6.54 -5.85 1.76
CA ILE A 264 7.39 -4.81 2.36
C ILE A 264 8.85 -5.21 2.17
N PRO A 265 9.63 -4.47 1.36
CA PRO A 265 11.03 -4.80 1.10
C PRO A 265 11.91 -4.78 2.35
N ALA A 266 13.01 -5.55 2.32
CA ALA A 266 13.97 -5.63 3.42
C ALA A 266 14.60 -4.29 3.79
N GLY A 267 14.73 -3.38 2.83
CA GLY A 267 15.30 -2.04 3.03
C GLY A 267 14.34 -1.00 3.60
N VAL A 268 13.05 -1.30 3.68
CA VAL A 268 12.04 -0.38 4.24
C VAL A 268 12.05 -0.50 5.76
N THR A 269 12.45 0.58 6.42
CA THR A 269 12.57 0.66 7.88
C THR A 269 11.87 1.93 8.36
N ASP A 270 10.93 1.79 9.31
CA ASP A 270 10.22 2.92 9.95
C ASP A 270 9.43 3.84 8.97
N ALA A 271 9.11 3.32 7.77
CA ALA A 271 8.53 4.14 6.69
C ALA A 271 7.01 4.11 6.61
N ILE A 272 6.35 3.10 7.21
CA ILE A 272 4.90 2.93 7.09
C ILE A 272 4.21 3.77 8.16
N MET A 273 3.55 4.84 7.71
CA MET A 273 2.70 5.65 8.58
C MET A 273 1.41 4.92 8.92
N LEU A 274 0.84 5.30 10.05
CA LEU A 274 -0.45 4.80 10.49
C LEU A 274 -1.52 5.05 9.43
N GLN A 275 -2.40 4.07 9.20
CA GLN A 275 -3.53 4.15 8.26
C GLN A 275 -3.15 4.28 6.77
N SER A 276 -1.92 3.98 6.36
CA SER A 276 -1.50 4.13 4.95
C SER A 276 -2.32 3.28 3.98
N PHE A 277 -2.79 2.10 4.40
CA PHE A 277 -3.61 1.16 3.63
C PHE A 277 -5.00 0.95 4.23
N GLU A 278 -5.49 1.90 5.02
CA GLU A 278 -6.82 1.79 5.63
C GLU A 278 -7.88 1.56 4.56
N MET A 279 -8.82 0.64 4.79
CA MET A 279 -9.89 0.26 3.87
C MET A 279 -9.43 -0.33 2.52
N ALA A 280 -8.14 -0.54 2.28
CA ALA A 280 -7.67 -1.36 1.16
C ALA A 280 -7.97 -2.85 1.44
N PRO A 281 -8.55 -3.60 0.48
CA PRO A 281 -9.01 -4.99 0.71
C PRO A 281 -7.83 -5.99 0.71
N LEU A 282 -6.85 -5.77 1.58
CA LEU A 282 -5.67 -6.62 1.67
C LEU A 282 -6.05 -8.05 2.07
N GLU A 283 -5.67 -9.01 1.24
CA GLU A 283 -5.75 -10.44 1.48
C GLU A 283 -4.45 -10.97 2.10
N THR A 284 -3.30 -10.42 1.67
CA THR A 284 -1.97 -10.78 2.19
C THR A 284 -1.08 -9.57 2.43
N ILE A 285 -0.30 -9.66 3.50
CA ILE A 285 0.81 -8.76 3.81
C ILE A 285 2.04 -9.64 3.96
N GLU A 286 3.11 -9.32 3.25
CA GLU A 286 4.37 -10.04 3.31
C GLU A 286 5.50 -9.08 3.69
N VAL A 287 6.54 -9.62 4.33
CA VAL A 287 7.75 -8.88 4.68
C VAL A 287 8.95 -9.67 4.16
N GLU A 288 9.78 -9.04 3.34
CA GLU A 288 10.95 -9.69 2.77
C GLU A 288 11.93 -10.16 3.86
N PRO A 289 12.58 -11.32 3.66
CA PRO A 289 13.63 -11.82 4.55
C PRO A 289 14.76 -10.78 4.72
N GLY A 290 15.14 -10.54 5.97
CA GLY A 290 16.16 -9.53 6.30
C GLY A 290 15.62 -8.17 6.74
N ASN A 291 14.32 -7.92 6.62
CA ASN A 291 13.72 -6.77 7.28
C ASN A 291 13.80 -6.96 8.80
N THR A 292 14.35 -5.97 9.51
CA THR A 292 14.56 -6.03 10.97
C THR A 292 13.54 -5.19 11.74
N TYR A 293 12.64 -4.49 11.05
CA TYR A 293 11.66 -3.58 11.65
C TYR A 293 10.23 -4.10 11.64
N TYR A 294 9.92 -4.96 10.68
CA TYR A 294 8.55 -5.46 10.50
C TYR A 294 8.52 -6.98 10.55
N ARG A 295 7.44 -7.51 11.06
CA ARG A 295 7.10 -8.93 11.01
C ARG A 295 5.62 -9.12 10.75
N VAL A 296 5.27 -10.19 10.08
CA VAL A 296 3.88 -10.61 9.86
C VAL A 296 3.61 -11.86 10.67
N GLN A 297 2.48 -11.89 11.34
CA GLN A 297 1.96 -13.06 12.02
C GLN A 297 0.43 -13.06 11.92
N ASP A 298 -0.18 -14.20 11.56
CA ASP A 298 -1.64 -14.38 11.45
C ASP A 298 -2.33 -13.32 10.57
N GLY A 299 -1.65 -12.82 9.52
CA GLY A 299 -2.14 -11.81 8.60
C GLY A 299 -2.13 -10.39 9.13
N ALA A 300 -1.52 -10.16 10.29
CA ALA A 300 -1.28 -8.82 10.84
C ALA A 300 0.19 -8.44 10.76
N LEU A 301 0.44 -7.17 10.45
CA LEU A 301 1.76 -6.55 10.43
C LEU A 301 2.07 -5.94 11.80
N TYR A 302 3.23 -6.27 12.31
CA TYR A 302 3.76 -5.73 13.55
C TYR A 302 5.07 -4.99 13.33
N SER A 303 5.36 -3.99 14.17
CA SER A 303 6.73 -3.45 14.28
C SER A 303 7.65 -4.43 15.02
N ASP A 304 8.95 -4.14 15.04
CA ASP A 304 9.95 -4.86 15.85
C ASP A 304 9.73 -4.70 17.37
N GLY A 305 8.89 -3.75 17.76
CA GLY A 305 8.46 -3.48 19.12
C GLY A 305 7.15 -4.17 19.49
N ASP A 306 6.32 -3.43 20.21
CA ASP A 306 5.07 -3.87 20.82
C ASP A 306 3.82 -3.28 20.12
N ALA A 307 3.91 -2.95 18.83
CA ALA A 307 2.81 -2.35 18.08
C ALA A 307 2.26 -3.27 16.99
N LEU A 308 0.93 -3.42 16.92
CA LEU A 308 0.20 -3.96 15.79
C LEU A 308 -0.16 -2.80 14.85
N LEU A 309 0.34 -2.83 13.61
CA LEU A 309 0.24 -1.73 12.66
C LEU A 309 -0.97 -1.83 11.73
N MET A 310 -1.22 -2.98 11.16
CA MET A 310 -2.39 -3.24 10.29
C MET A 310 -2.71 -4.73 10.19
N TYR A 311 -3.94 -5.03 9.84
CA TYR A 311 -4.45 -6.37 9.57
C TYR A 311 -4.90 -6.48 8.10
N ALA A 312 -4.68 -7.62 7.46
CA ALA A 312 -5.16 -7.88 6.11
C ALA A 312 -6.68 -8.14 6.14
N ILE A 313 -7.46 -7.06 5.95
CA ILE A 313 -8.89 -7.00 6.27
C ILE A 313 -9.81 -7.87 5.39
N ALA A 314 -9.32 -8.31 4.21
CA ALA A 314 -10.10 -9.17 3.31
C ALA A 314 -9.87 -10.68 3.56
N ARG A 315 -9.06 -11.05 4.56
CA ARG A 315 -8.91 -12.45 4.98
C ARG A 315 -10.26 -13.05 5.40
N ASN A 316 -10.36 -14.37 5.29
CA ASN A 316 -11.58 -15.10 5.66
C ASN A 316 -11.66 -15.47 7.15
N ASP A 317 -10.75 -14.93 7.98
CA ASP A 317 -10.74 -15.21 9.41
C ASP A 317 -12.00 -14.64 10.07
N THR A 318 -12.66 -15.46 10.88
CA THR A 318 -13.85 -15.05 11.64
C THR A 318 -13.51 -14.62 13.06
N GLU A 319 -12.34 -15.01 13.56
CA GLU A 319 -11.85 -14.71 14.90
C GLU A 319 -10.38 -14.28 14.81
N PHE A 320 -10.00 -13.35 15.68
CA PHE A 320 -8.61 -12.92 15.83
C PHE A 320 -8.29 -12.66 17.30
N THR A 321 -7.08 -13.06 17.71
CA THR A 321 -6.58 -12.79 19.06
C THR A 321 -5.31 -11.96 18.96
N ILE A 322 -5.32 -10.77 19.55
CA ILE A 322 -4.12 -9.93 19.66
C ILE A 322 -3.15 -10.61 20.64
N PRO A 323 -1.90 -10.89 20.20
CA PRO A 323 -0.92 -11.58 21.07
C PRO A 323 -0.55 -10.77 22.30
N GLU A 324 -0.23 -11.47 23.39
CA GLU A 324 0.39 -10.85 24.56
C GLU A 324 1.76 -10.22 24.20
N GLY A 325 2.08 -9.11 24.84
CA GLY A 325 3.26 -8.30 24.54
C GLY A 325 2.99 -7.13 23.60
N ILE A 326 1.83 -7.09 22.92
CA ILE A 326 1.40 -5.93 22.17
C ILE A 326 0.81 -4.92 23.13
N SER A 327 1.37 -3.70 23.16
CA SER A 327 0.87 -2.60 23.99
C SER A 327 0.12 -1.53 23.20
N PHE A 328 0.32 -1.47 21.90
CA PHE A 328 -0.26 -0.45 21.02
C PHE A 328 -0.88 -1.08 19.77
N ILE A 329 -2.12 -0.69 19.46
CA ILE A 329 -2.81 -1.00 18.21
C ILE A 329 -2.91 0.29 17.43
N SER A 330 -2.42 0.29 16.20
CA SER A 330 -2.45 1.48 15.34
C SER A 330 -3.87 1.91 15.00
N PRO A 331 -4.13 3.22 14.85
CA PRO A 331 -5.39 3.69 14.33
C PRO A 331 -5.78 3.00 13.03
N GLY A 332 -7.03 2.60 12.88
CA GLY A 332 -7.56 1.95 11.69
C GLY A 332 -7.04 0.54 11.41
N ALA A 333 -6.30 -0.09 12.33
CA ALA A 333 -5.60 -1.36 12.07
C ALA A 333 -6.49 -2.50 11.55
N PHE A 334 -7.76 -2.56 11.96
CA PHE A 334 -8.77 -3.54 11.51
C PHE A 334 -9.92 -2.87 10.76
N SER A 335 -9.80 -1.58 10.41
CA SER A 335 -10.88 -0.81 9.78
C SER A 335 -11.37 -1.50 8.50
N GLY A 336 -12.66 -1.85 8.45
CA GLY A 336 -13.27 -2.57 7.32
C GLY A 336 -13.08 -4.09 7.29
N ALA A 337 -12.62 -4.73 8.38
CA ALA A 337 -12.48 -6.19 8.46
C ALA A 337 -13.86 -6.88 8.49
N LYS A 338 -14.45 -7.07 7.29
CA LYS A 338 -15.85 -7.54 7.14
C LYS A 338 -16.10 -8.98 7.55
N ASN A 339 -15.07 -9.84 7.55
CA ASN A 339 -15.25 -11.25 7.89
C ASN A 339 -15.09 -11.52 9.38
N LEU A 340 -14.46 -10.61 10.12
CA LEU A 340 -14.20 -10.73 11.55
C LEU A 340 -15.51 -10.69 12.35
N GLN A 341 -15.76 -11.71 13.16
CA GLN A 341 -16.94 -11.82 14.02
C GLN A 341 -16.60 -11.73 15.50
N LYS A 342 -15.37 -12.08 15.87
CA LYS A 342 -14.89 -12.05 17.26
C LYS A 342 -13.45 -11.58 17.33
N ILE A 343 -13.17 -10.73 18.32
CA ILE A 343 -11.81 -10.33 18.64
C ILE A 343 -11.52 -10.44 20.12
N THR A 344 -10.31 -10.90 20.44
CA THR A 344 -9.78 -10.91 21.80
C THR A 344 -8.63 -9.92 21.92
N ILE A 345 -8.75 -8.98 22.85
CA ILE A 345 -7.73 -7.95 23.13
C ILE A 345 -6.86 -8.46 24.29
N ALA A 346 -5.53 -8.47 24.07
CA ALA A 346 -4.57 -8.91 25.06
C ALA A 346 -4.51 -8.02 26.30
N SER A 347 -4.13 -8.58 27.43
CA SER A 347 -3.99 -7.87 28.72
C SER A 347 -2.91 -6.76 28.69
N THR A 348 -1.96 -6.85 27.76
CA THR A 348 -0.86 -5.89 27.61
C THR A 348 -1.22 -4.63 26.84
N VAL A 349 -2.36 -4.62 26.13
CA VAL A 349 -2.82 -3.46 25.34
C VAL A 349 -3.16 -2.30 26.27
N GLU A 350 -2.58 -1.12 26.01
CA GLU A 350 -2.82 0.09 26.79
C GLU A 350 -3.94 0.97 26.19
N THR A 351 -4.10 0.96 24.86
CA THR A 351 -5.08 1.80 24.15
C THR A 351 -5.65 1.05 22.95
N ILE A 352 -6.98 1.06 22.80
CA ILE A 352 -7.64 0.77 21.53
C ILE A 352 -7.73 2.11 20.79
N SER A 353 -6.89 2.29 19.79
CA SER A 353 -6.73 3.57 19.10
C SER A 353 -7.94 3.96 18.24
N ARG A 354 -7.93 5.20 17.77
CA ARG A 354 -8.98 5.76 16.92
C ARG A 354 -9.30 4.86 15.72
N SER A 355 -10.58 4.67 15.43
CA SER A 355 -11.10 3.93 14.27
C SER A 355 -10.58 2.49 14.13
N THR A 356 -9.99 1.91 15.18
CA THR A 356 -9.34 0.57 15.12
C THR A 356 -10.24 -0.47 14.48
N PHE A 357 -11.51 -0.52 14.84
CA PHE A 357 -12.51 -1.47 14.32
C PHE A 357 -13.63 -0.76 13.53
N TYR A 358 -13.37 0.43 13.01
CA TYR A 358 -14.32 1.18 12.19
C TYR A 358 -14.84 0.30 11.04
N ARG A 359 -16.17 0.23 10.88
CA ARG A 359 -16.82 -0.61 9.84
C ARG A 359 -16.50 -2.11 9.88
N CYS A 360 -16.18 -2.66 11.03
CA CYS A 360 -16.20 -4.11 11.21
C CYS A 360 -17.64 -4.60 11.28
N GLU A 361 -18.37 -4.54 10.15
CA GLU A 361 -19.82 -4.70 10.07
C GLU A 361 -20.35 -6.05 10.60
N ASN A 362 -19.50 -7.10 10.62
CA ASN A 362 -19.87 -8.44 11.11
C ASN A 362 -19.32 -8.76 12.51
N LEU A 363 -18.56 -7.86 13.13
CA LEU A 363 -18.04 -8.04 14.48
C LEU A 363 -19.19 -8.15 15.49
N LYS A 364 -19.26 -9.27 16.21
CA LYS A 364 -20.36 -9.61 17.14
C LYS A 364 -19.91 -9.50 18.60
N GLU A 365 -18.67 -9.92 18.86
CA GLU A 365 -18.13 -10.08 20.20
C GLU A 365 -16.73 -9.46 20.28
N VAL A 366 -16.53 -8.65 21.30
CA VAL A 366 -15.22 -8.10 21.68
C VAL A 366 -14.95 -8.53 23.10
N PHE A 367 -13.89 -9.32 23.30
CA PHE A 367 -13.43 -9.74 24.61
C PHE A 367 -12.12 -9.05 24.96
N ILE A 368 -12.14 -8.20 25.98
CA ILE A 368 -10.97 -7.49 26.51
C ILE A 368 -10.49 -8.20 27.76
N LYS A 369 -9.25 -8.73 27.72
CA LYS A 369 -8.65 -9.33 28.91
C LYS A 369 -8.35 -8.27 29.97
N GLU A 370 -8.56 -8.60 31.23
CA GLU A 370 -8.15 -7.75 32.35
C GLU A 370 -6.65 -7.41 32.27
N GLY A 371 -6.31 -6.14 32.43
CA GLY A 371 -4.91 -5.71 32.32
C GLY A 371 -4.70 -4.20 32.22
N ASN A 372 -3.97 -3.78 31.19
CA ASN A 372 -3.42 -2.43 31.11
C ASN A 372 -4.28 -1.41 30.33
N LEU A 373 -5.41 -1.83 29.75
CA LEU A 373 -6.23 -0.96 28.91
C LEU A 373 -6.71 0.27 29.71
N LYS A 374 -6.40 1.47 29.21
CA LYS A 374 -6.77 2.76 29.82
C LYS A 374 -7.74 3.55 28.98
N GLU A 375 -7.73 3.32 27.68
CA GLU A 375 -8.46 4.17 26.74
C GLU A 375 -9.02 3.36 25.60
N ILE A 376 -10.30 3.61 25.28
CA ILE A 376 -10.94 3.29 24.00
C ILE A 376 -11.12 4.63 23.31
N ASP A 377 -10.38 4.88 22.24
CA ASP A 377 -10.32 6.18 21.58
C ASP A 377 -11.54 6.43 20.67
N LYS A 378 -11.60 7.61 20.09
CA LYS A 378 -12.65 8.08 19.19
C LYS A 378 -12.91 7.10 18.03
N ASP A 379 -14.17 6.93 17.65
CA ASP A 379 -14.61 6.13 16.50
C ASP A 379 -14.19 4.64 16.57
N ALA A 380 -13.71 4.13 17.70
CA ALA A 380 -13.04 2.81 17.80
C ALA A 380 -13.88 1.64 17.28
N PHE A 381 -15.20 1.63 17.51
CA PHE A 381 -16.15 0.62 17.03
C PHE A 381 -17.30 1.24 16.21
N TRP A 382 -17.10 2.42 15.64
CA TRP A 382 -18.13 3.09 14.84
C TRP A 382 -18.53 2.20 13.64
N GLU A 383 -19.83 2.07 13.37
CA GLU A 383 -20.44 1.20 12.34
C GLU A 383 -20.13 -0.31 12.54
N CYS A 384 -19.89 -0.76 13.77
CA CYS A 384 -19.88 -2.19 14.09
C CYS A 384 -21.33 -2.70 14.22
N HIS A 385 -22.05 -2.80 13.11
CA HIS A 385 -23.49 -3.01 13.04
C HIS A 385 -24.00 -4.26 13.77
N LYS A 386 -23.18 -5.32 13.87
CA LYS A 386 -23.53 -6.58 14.52
C LYS A 386 -22.95 -6.77 15.91
N LEU A 387 -22.27 -5.77 16.47
CA LEU A 387 -21.72 -5.84 17.81
C LEU A 387 -22.84 -6.01 18.83
N LYS A 388 -22.78 -7.13 19.56
CA LYS A 388 -23.77 -7.50 20.57
C LYS A 388 -23.24 -7.33 21.99
N THR A 389 -21.98 -7.74 22.19
CA THR A 389 -21.35 -7.80 23.49
C THR A 389 -19.94 -7.28 23.44
N ILE A 390 -19.59 -6.47 24.42
CA ILE A 390 -18.24 -6.04 24.73
C ILE A 390 -18.12 -5.92 26.26
N ASN A 391 -17.06 -6.50 26.83
CA ASN A 391 -16.70 -6.23 28.21
C ASN A 391 -15.69 -5.09 28.25
N ILE A 392 -15.98 -4.06 29.04
CA ILE A 392 -15.06 -2.93 29.23
C ILE A 392 -14.51 -3.02 30.66
N PRO A 393 -13.21 -3.35 30.84
CA PRO A 393 -12.65 -3.53 32.16
C PRO A 393 -12.58 -2.21 32.95
N ASP A 394 -12.63 -2.30 34.28
CA ASP A 394 -12.54 -1.15 35.19
C ASP A 394 -11.22 -0.37 35.11
N SER A 395 -10.22 -0.90 34.47
CA SER A 395 -8.98 -0.18 34.19
C SER A 395 -9.15 0.96 33.18
N VAL A 396 -10.27 0.99 32.40
CA VAL A 396 -10.54 2.00 31.35
C VAL A 396 -11.05 3.28 31.99
N THR A 397 -10.32 4.36 31.76
CA THR A 397 -10.63 5.70 32.31
C THR A 397 -11.18 6.67 31.27
N SER A 398 -11.12 6.32 29.99
CA SER A 398 -11.59 7.16 28.88
C SER A 398 -12.20 6.31 27.77
N VAL A 399 -13.40 6.74 27.29
CA VAL A 399 -14.03 6.21 26.08
C VAL A 399 -14.36 7.40 25.19
N GLY A 400 -13.84 7.39 23.96
CA GLY A 400 -13.87 8.52 23.03
C GLY A 400 -15.23 8.79 22.40
N GLU A 401 -15.36 9.95 21.78
CA GLU A 401 -16.53 10.35 21.00
C GLU A 401 -16.82 9.36 19.87
N TYR A 402 -18.09 9.03 19.59
CA TYR A 402 -18.55 8.06 18.57
C TYR A 402 -18.05 6.62 18.76
N ALA A 403 -17.43 6.25 19.87
CA ALA A 403 -16.77 4.95 20.00
C ALA A 403 -17.71 3.76 19.72
N PHE A 404 -19.01 3.85 20.05
CA PHE A 404 -20.04 2.84 19.76
C PHE A 404 -21.18 3.38 18.89
N CYS A 405 -20.92 4.43 18.12
CA CYS A 405 -21.92 5.02 17.22
C CYS A 405 -22.33 4.00 16.16
N GLN A 406 -23.67 3.90 15.91
CA GLN A 406 -24.26 2.98 14.93
C GLN A 406 -23.96 1.48 15.20
N CYS A 407 -23.71 1.08 16.45
CA CYS A 407 -23.69 -0.31 16.87
C CYS A 407 -25.12 -0.86 16.98
N TYR A 408 -25.79 -1.08 15.84
CA TYR A 408 -27.24 -1.37 15.78
C TYR A 408 -27.69 -2.60 16.57
N SER A 409 -26.81 -3.59 16.80
CA SER A 409 -27.16 -4.84 17.51
C SER A 409 -26.82 -4.81 18.99
N LEU A 410 -26.22 -3.75 19.50
CA LEU A 410 -25.89 -3.58 20.92
C LEU A 410 -27.18 -3.34 21.70
N THR A 411 -27.51 -4.24 22.63
CA THR A 411 -28.78 -4.17 23.41
C THR A 411 -28.58 -3.65 24.81
N GLU A 412 -27.41 -3.93 25.37
CA GLU A 412 -27.03 -3.59 26.74
C GLU A 412 -25.53 -3.34 26.81
N ILE A 413 -25.11 -2.45 27.70
CA ILE A 413 -23.70 -2.18 27.96
C ILE A 413 -23.48 -1.75 29.42
N GLU A 414 -22.37 -2.23 29.99
CA GLU A 414 -21.90 -1.81 31.31
C GLU A 414 -20.67 -0.88 31.14
N LEU A 415 -20.73 0.29 31.80
CA LEU A 415 -19.63 1.26 31.76
C LEU A 415 -18.72 1.05 32.99
N PRO A 416 -17.38 1.14 32.79
CA PRO A 416 -16.42 0.87 33.86
C PRO A 416 -16.50 1.86 35.01
N SER A 417 -16.27 1.41 36.22
CA SER A 417 -16.36 2.23 37.43
C SER A 417 -15.30 3.35 37.50
N SER A 418 -14.26 3.29 36.72
CA SER A 418 -13.23 4.34 36.59
C SER A 418 -13.61 5.47 35.65
N LEU A 419 -14.71 5.35 34.91
CA LEU A 419 -15.13 6.37 33.94
C LEU A 419 -15.80 7.54 34.68
N THR A 420 -15.41 8.77 34.34
CA THR A 420 -15.95 9.99 35.01
C THR A 420 -16.89 10.81 34.12
N GLN A 421 -16.90 10.53 32.84
CA GLN A 421 -17.78 11.18 31.85
C GLN A 421 -18.17 10.21 30.74
N ILE A 422 -19.36 10.38 30.21
CA ILE A 422 -19.81 9.75 28.96
C ILE A 422 -19.56 10.74 27.83
N SER A 423 -18.77 10.34 26.83
CA SER A 423 -18.38 11.24 25.74
C SER A 423 -19.53 11.59 24.81
N PRO A 424 -19.48 12.75 24.12
CA PRO A 424 -20.48 13.11 23.14
C PRO A 424 -20.69 12.02 22.10
N LYS A 425 -21.96 11.79 21.72
CA LYS A 425 -22.35 10.87 20.63
C LYS A 425 -21.85 9.43 20.79
N LEU A 426 -21.51 9.03 22.03
CA LEU A 426 -20.91 7.73 22.32
C LEU A 426 -21.72 6.56 21.73
N PHE A 427 -23.06 6.59 21.87
CA PHE A 427 -23.99 5.57 21.40
C PHE A 427 -24.95 6.09 20.32
N GLU A 428 -24.64 7.21 19.69
CA GLU A 428 -25.50 7.80 18.66
C GLU A 428 -25.89 6.74 17.61
N GLY A 429 -27.19 6.53 17.39
CA GLY A 429 -27.68 5.58 16.41
C GLY A 429 -27.63 4.10 16.82
N ALA A 430 -27.21 3.75 18.03
CA ALA A 430 -27.29 2.37 18.56
C ALA A 430 -28.77 1.98 18.81
N SER A 431 -29.52 1.73 17.74
CA SER A 431 -30.98 1.69 17.71
C SER A 431 -31.62 0.55 18.52
N GLN A 432 -30.87 -0.50 18.87
CA GLN A 432 -31.35 -1.57 19.75
C GLN A 432 -30.89 -1.45 21.20
N LEU A 433 -30.11 -0.43 21.55
CA LEU A 433 -29.64 -0.20 22.91
C LEU A 433 -30.82 0.18 23.80
N THR A 434 -31.19 -0.69 24.72
CA THR A 434 -32.32 -0.54 25.63
C THR A 434 -31.91 -0.35 27.08
N THR A 435 -30.71 -0.78 27.45
CA THR A 435 -30.24 -0.84 28.82
C THR A 435 -28.78 -0.36 28.92
N VAL A 436 -28.50 0.50 29.87
CA VAL A 436 -27.12 0.95 30.14
C VAL A 436 -26.88 0.93 31.66
N HIS A 437 -25.77 0.36 32.10
CA HIS A 437 -25.30 0.39 33.45
C HIS A 437 -24.29 1.53 33.61
N ILE A 438 -24.61 2.52 34.46
CA ILE A 438 -23.82 3.75 34.63
C ILE A 438 -23.28 3.80 36.06
N PRO A 439 -21.96 3.87 36.26
CA PRO A 439 -21.36 3.96 37.59
C PRO A 439 -21.57 5.36 38.23
N ASP A 440 -21.53 5.43 39.54
CA ASP A 440 -21.67 6.68 40.32
C ASP A 440 -20.47 7.65 40.20
N SER A 441 -19.40 7.14 39.58
CA SER A 441 -18.23 7.95 39.19
C SER A 441 -18.56 8.97 38.09
N ILE A 442 -19.60 8.76 37.29
CA ILE A 442 -19.98 9.65 36.18
C ILE A 442 -20.46 11.00 36.72
N LYS A 443 -19.89 12.10 36.19
CA LYS A 443 -20.21 13.49 36.52
C LYS A 443 -20.90 14.24 35.39
N SER A 444 -20.67 13.81 34.12
CA SER A 444 -21.28 14.44 32.95
C SER A 444 -21.54 13.47 31.84
N ILE A 445 -22.58 13.76 31.04
CA ILE A 445 -22.98 13.04 29.83
C ILE A 445 -22.90 14.04 28.67
N GLY A 446 -22.05 13.75 27.68
CA GLY A 446 -21.85 14.61 26.51
C GLY A 446 -23.07 14.72 25.62
N SER A 447 -23.08 15.73 24.75
CA SER A 447 -24.17 15.98 23.82
C SER A 447 -24.44 14.79 22.90
N ASP A 448 -25.73 14.53 22.62
CA ASP A 448 -26.20 13.47 21.73
C ASP A 448 -25.69 12.05 22.09
N ALA A 449 -25.22 11.81 23.31
CA ALA A 449 -24.59 10.54 23.70
C ALA A 449 -25.51 9.33 23.48
N PHE A 450 -26.82 9.51 23.63
CA PHE A 450 -27.85 8.48 23.44
C PHE A 450 -28.85 8.83 22.33
N SER A 451 -28.52 9.76 21.47
CA SER A 451 -29.38 10.15 20.35
C SER A 451 -29.65 8.96 19.44
N TRP A 452 -30.89 8.75 19.00
CA TRP A 452 -31.35 7.70 18.08
C TRP A 452 -31.16 6.28 18.64
N THR A 453 -31.11 6.14 19.97
CA THR A 453 -31.18 4.85 20.68
C THR A 453 -32.63 4.50 21.03
N ASN A 454 -32.88 3.28 21.51
CA ASN A 454 -34.16 2.84 22.07
C ASN A 454 -34.05 2.67 23.59
N LEU A 455 -33.29 3.57 24.26
CA LEU A 455 -32.98 3.46 25.69
C LEU A 455 -34.25 3.49 26.52
N LYS A 456 -34.41 2.51 27.42
CA LYS A 456 -35.55 2.35 28.29
C LYS A 456 -35.12 2.32 29.76
N ASN A 457 -33.98 1.73 30.04
CA ASN A 457 -33.52 1.51 31.40
C ASN A 457 -32.11 2.04 31.60
N ILE A 458 -31.90 2.76 32.68
CA ILE A 458 -30.57 3.11 33.20
C ILE A 458 -30.46 2.50 34.59
N TYR A 459 -29.45 1.65 34.79
CA TYR A 459 -29.04 1.18 36.10
C TYR A 459 -27.87 2.03 36.59
N TYR A 460 -28.21 2.98 37.49
CA TYR A 460 -27.22 3.90 38.09
C TYR A 460 -26.75 3.38 39.44
N SER A 461 -25.42 3.17 39.62
CA SER A 461 -24.89 2.58 40.85
C SER A 461 -24.96 3.49 42.08
N GLY A 462 -25.19 4.80 41.88
CA GLY A 462 -25.33 5.79 42.95
C GLY A 462 -26.76 6.05 43.38
N SER A 463 -26.96 7.04 44.26
CA SER A 463 -28.28 7.48 44.73
C SER A 463 -28.99 8.39 43.71
N GLU A 464 -30.30 8.61 43.96
CA GLU A 464 -31.09 9.55 43.16
C GLU A 464 -30.54 10.97 43.21
N GLU A 465 -30.06 11.43 44.36
CA GLU A 465 -29.45 12.74 44.51
C GLU A 465 -28.14 12.85 43.71
N GLN A 466 -27.33 11.79 43.68
CA GLN A 466 -26.10 11.76 42.85
C GLN A 466 -26.47 11.83 41.38
N TRP A 467 -27.46 11.06 40.91
CA TRP A 467 -27.96 11.12 39.51
C TRP A 467 -28.49 12.50 39.16
N ALA A 468 -29.22 13.15 40.08
CA ALA A 468 -29.73 14.51 39.87
C ALA A 468 -28.60 15.54 39.69
N ALA A 469 -27.43 15.29 40.28
CA ALA A 469 -26.24 16.12 40.19
C ALA A 469 -25.38 15.85 38.90
N VAL A 470 -25.62 14.78 38.18
CA VAL A 470 -24.95 14.52 36.91
C VAL A 470 -25.39 15.54 35.87
N ASP A 471 -24.42 16.19 35.23
CA ASP A 471 -24.70 17.05 34.07
C ASP A 471 -25.08 16.15 32.89
N LYS A 472 -26.29 16.28 32.38
CA LYS A 472 -26.84 15.43 31.32
C LYS A 472 -26.73 16.05 29.93
N GLY A 473 -26.15 17.26 29.84
CA GLY A 473 -26.08 17.99 28.56
C GLY A 473 -27.47 18.20 27.95
N ASP A 474 -27.61 17.87 26.67
CA ASP A 474 -28.85 17.95 25.89
C ASP A 474 -29.59 16.60 25.78
N ASN A 475 -29.18 15.57 26.51
CA ASN A 475 -29.82 14.25 26.44
C ASN A 475 -31.17 14.25 27.17
N ASP A 476 -32.23 13.77 26.53
CA ASP A 476 -33.58 13.65 27.09
C ASP A 476 -33.84 12.24 27.64
N PHE A 477 -33.89 12.12 28.97
CA PHE A 477 -34.22 10.90 29.70
C PHE A 477 -35.66 10.85 30.22
N SER A 478 -36.59 11.70 29.73
CA SER A 478 -37.98 11.79 30.20
C SER A 478 -38.75 10.47 30.04
N ASN A 479 -38.39 9.63 29.05
CA ASN A 479 -38.99 8.34 28.78
C ASN A 479 -38.15 7.15 29.24
N VAL A 480 -37.10 7.38 30.03
CA VAL A 480 -36.17 6.37 30.52
C VAL A 480 -36.39 6.13 32.00
N THR A 481 -36.50 4.86 32.38
CA THR A 481 -36.58 4.49 33.79
C THR A 481 -35.17 4.39 34.35
N VAL A 482 -34.91 5.15 35.45
CA VAL A 482 -33.62 5.10 36.16
C VAL A 482 -33.80 4.30 37.46
N TYR A 483 -32.99 3.28 37.63
CA TYR A 483 -32.92 2.48 38.83
C TYR A 483 -31.68 2.88 39.63
N TYR A 484 -31.82 3.07 40.94
CA TYR A 484 -30.73 3.53 41.82
C TYR A 484 -30.32 2.42 42.77
N ASN A 485 -29.04 2.34 43.13
CA ASN A 485 -28.59 1.45 44.21
C ASN A 485 -28.91 2.06 45.59
N GLY A 486 -29.95 1.54 46.25
CA GLY A 486 -30.09 1.75 47.67
C GLY A 486 -31.45 2.07 48.24
N GLU A 487 -32.48 2.60 47.55
CA GLU A 487 -33.74 2.98 48.27
C GLU A 487 -35.05 2.70 47.56
N THR A 488 -35.09 2.33 46.25
CA THR A 488 -36.38 2.21 45.54
C THR A 488 -36.64 0.85 44.88
N CYS A 489 -35.65 -0.06 44.93
CA CYS A 489 -35.86 -1.42 44.46
C CYS A 489 -36.53 -2.28 45.53
N ALA A 490 -37.76 -2.71 45.28
CA ALA A 490 -38.43 -3.71 46.14
C ALA A 490 -37.79 -5.10 45.98
N HIS A 491 -36.49 -5.21 46.15
CA HIS A 491 -35.63 -6.35 45.90
C HIS A 491 -36.38 -7.68 45.76
N ILE A 492 -36.58 -8.14 44.57
CA ILE A 492 -37.03 -9.52 44.30
C ILE A 492 -35.80 -10.35 44.09
N TRP A 493 -35.42 -11.08 45.14
CA TRP A 493 -34.22 -11.90 45.11
C TRP A 493 -34.44 -13.11 44.20
N ALA A 494 -33.44 -13.43 43.39
CA ALA A 494 -33.46 -14.65 42.58
C ALA A 494 -33.53 -15.89 43.48
N ASP A 495 -34.21 -16.94 42.98
CA ASP A 495 -34.25 -18.23 43.70
C ASP A 495 -32.92 -18.99 43.65
N ASP A 496 -32.16 -18.72 42.60
CA ASP A 496 -30.87 -19.36 42.35
C ASP A 496 -29.69 -18.39 42.51
N PHE A 497 -28.50 -18.93 42.75
CA PHE A 497 -27.24 -18.18 42.81
C PHE A 497 -26.81 -17.73 41.41
N THR A 498 -26.44 -16.48 41.29
CA THR A 498 -25.72 -15.93 40.12
C THR A 498 -24.23 -16.08 40.40
N VAL A 499 -23.46 -16.44 39.38
CA VAL A 499 -21.99 -16.49 39.48
C VAL A 499 -21.47 -15.06 39.25
N ASP A 500 -20.84 -14.50 40.28
CA ASP A 500 -20.29 -13.15 40.29
C ASP A 500 -18.88 -13.10 39.70
N VAL A 501 -18.11 -14.11 40.05
CA VAL A 501 -16.77 -14.37 39.57
C VAL A 501 -16.70 -15.83 39.14
N GLU A 502 -16.52 -16.06 37.87
CA GLU A 502 -16.31 -17.42 37.37
C GLU A 502 -15.04 -18.04 38.00
N PRO A 503 -15.12 -19.24 38.55
CA PRO A 503 -13.95 -19.93 39.01
C PRO A 503 -13.04 -20.24 37.83
N PHE A 504 -11.76 -19.94 37.99
CA PHE A 504 -10.76 -20.30 36.99
C PHE A 504 -10.00 -21.53 37.44
N HIS A 505 -9.12 -22.06 36.64
CA HIS A 505 -8.47 -23.35 36.89
C HIS A 505 -7.68 -23.40 38.22
N THR A 506 -7.10 -22.26 38.64
CA THR A 506 -6.31 -22.13 39.86
C THR A 506 -6.85 -21.11 40.84
N THR A 507 -7.89 -20.36 40.47
CA THR A 507 -8.50 -19.33 41.30
C THR A 507 -9.93 -19.70 41.64
N GLU A 508 -10.31 -19.38 42.88
CA GLU A 508 -11.69 -19.53 43.33
C GLU A 508 -12.59 -18.53 42.64
N GLY A 509 -13.77 -18.96 42.25
CA GLY A 509 -14.87 -18.10 41.83
C GLY A 509 -15.74 -17.68 43.02
N GLN A 510 -16.68 -16.79 42.76
CA GLN A 510 -17.69 -16.39 43.72
C GLN A 510 -19.07 -16.44 43.13
N LYS A 511 -20.06 -16.78 43.89
CA LYS A 511 -21.47 -16.67 43.50
C LYS A 511 -22.29 -16.12 44.67
N SER A 512 -23.29 -15.35 44.34
CA SER A 512 -24.23 -14.80 45.32
C SER A 512 -25.66 -14.74 44.77
N ILE A 513 -26.61 -14.40 45.60
CA ILE A 513 -28.00 -14.18 45.18
C ILE A 513 -28.18 -12.70 44.85
N HIS A 514 -28.66 -12.45 43.65
CA HIS A 514 -28.91 -11.08 43.17
C HIS A 514 -30.39 -10.72 43.08
N CYS A 515 -30.67 -9.46 43.13
CA CYS A 515 -31.99 -8.94 42.88
C CYS A 515 -32.30 -9.04 41.37
N THR A 516 -33.39 -9.67 41.00
CA THR A 516 -33.84 -9.83 39.60
C THR A 516 -34.22 -8.53 38.91
N LEU A 517 -34.38 -7.42 39.71
CA LEU A 517 -34.79 -6.12 39.15
C LEU A 517 -33.63 -5.14 39.03
N CYS A 518 -32.65 -5.14 39.95
CA CYS A 518 -31.58 -4.16 39.96
C CYS A 518 -30.16 -4.77 40.01
N GLY A 519 -30.03 -6.09 39.97
CA GLY A 519 -28.73 -6.76 40.01
C GLY A 519 -27.99 -6.70 41.36
N LEU A 520 -28.50 -5.97 42.34
CA LEU A 520 -27.83 -5.83 43.63
C LEU A 520 -27.63 -7.17 44.32
N MET A 521 -26.41 -7.45 44.79
CA MET A 521 -26.07 -8.64 45.55
C MET A 521 -26.70 -8.63 46.94
N LYS A 522 -27.30 -9.73 47.31
CA LYS A 522 -27.87 -9.91 48.64
C LYS A 522 -26.75 -10.18 49.67
N ALA A 523 -26.53 -9.21 50.56
CA ALA A 523 -25.47 -9.32 51.53
C ALA A 523 -25.58 -10.63 52.39
N GLY A 524 -24.47 -11.32 52.54
CA GLY A 524 -24.35 -12.57 53.30
C GLY A 524 -24.79 -13.83 52.53
N THR A 525 -24.92 -13.73 51.19
CA THR A 525 -25.18 -14.89 50.34
C THR A 525 -23.96 -15.30 49.54
N GLU A 526 -22.84 -14.59 49.66
CA GLU A 526 -21.60 -14.88 48.94
C GLU A 526 -21.09 -16.30 49.23
N GLN A 527 -20.84 -17.07 48.21
CA GLN A 527 -20.29 -18.41 48.29
C GLN A 527 -19.09 -18.55 47.39
N VAL A 528 -18.03 -19.12 47.93
CA VAL A 528 -16.84 -19.45 47.16
C VAL A 528 -17.15 -20.64 46.25
N ILE A 529 -16.80 -20.53 44.97
CA ILE A 529 -16.80 -21.61 44.02
C ILE A 529 -15.36 -22.16 43.98
N PRO A 530 -15.11 -23.40 44.30
CA PRO A 530 -13.78 -23.97 44.19
C PRO A 530 -13.19 -23.81 42.81
N PRO A 531 -11.86 -23.67 42.71
CA PRO A 531 -11.19 -23.66 41.42
C PRO A 531 -11.59 -24.87 40.57
N LEU A 532 -11.78 -24.68 39.28
CA LEU A 532 -12.21 -25.73 38.37
C LEU A 532 -11.19 -26.85 38.22
N GLY A 533 -9.95 -26.61 38.65
CA GLY A 533 -8.81 -27.46 38.29
C GLY A 533 -8.55 -27.38 36.75
N HIS A 534 -7.41 -27.90 36.37
CA HIS A 534 -7.10 -27.90 34.93
C HIS A 534 -7.86 -29.04 34.24
N THR A 535 -8.74 -28.69 33.30
CA THR A 535 -9.36 -29.63 32.38
C THR A 535 -8.68 -29.48 31.04
N PHE A 536 -7.81 -30.45 30.74
CA PHE A 536 -7.05 -30.42 29.46
C PHE A 536 -7.92 -31.10 28.39
N HIS A 537 -8.32 -30.35 27.36
CA HIS A 537 -9.23 -30.83 26.34
C HIS A 537 -8.75 -30.64 24.89
N LYS A 538 -7.68 -29.92 24.71
CA LYS A 538 -7.04 -29.80 23.39
C LYS A 538 -5.68 -30.45 23.45
N ASN A 539 -5.53 -31.58 22.75
CA ASN A 539 -4.29 -32.34 22.74
C ASN A 539 -3.56 -32.07 21.44
N GLU A 540 -2.30 -31.73 21.51
CA GLU A 540 -1.41 -31.68 20.36
C GLU A 540 -0.38 -32.81 20.54
N THR A 541 -0.41 -33.76 19.62
CA THR A 541 0.53 -34.88 19.64
C THR A 541 1.87 -34.40 19.09
N ILE A 542 2.88 -34.28 19.92
CA ILE A 542 4.26 -33.91 19.53
C ILE A 542 4.98 -35.10 18.94
N ILE A 543 4.74 -36.28 19.52
CA ILE A 543 5.31 -37.55 19.07
C ILE A 543 4.16 -38.54 19.03
N GLU A 544 3.83 -39.02 17.86
CA GLU A 544 2.84 -40.11 17.72
C GLU A 544 3.34 -41.38 18.37
N ALA A 545 2.49 -42.03 19.13
CA ALA A 545 2.78 -43.34 19.66
C ALA A 545 2.91 -44.36 18.52
N GLY A 546 4.06 -44.98 18.40
CA GLY A 546 4.24 -46.09 17.49
C GLY A 546 3.58 -47.37 18.02
N CYS A 547 3.70 -48.47 17.27
CA CYS A 547 3.18 -49.73 17.72
C CYS A 547 3.96 -50.32 18.90
N GLU A 548 5.24 -50.04 18.96
CA GLU A 548 6.19 -50.52 19.94
C GLU A 548 6.85 -49.39 20.77
N THR A 549 6.61 -48.14 20.38
CA THR A 549 7.22 -46.96 21.03
C THR A 549 6.12 -46.10 21.62
N GLU A 550 6.40 -45.52 22.77
CA GLU A 550 5.55 -44.52 23.41
C GLU A 550 5.58 -43.22 22.62
N GLY A 551 4.41 -42.60 22.49
CA GLY A 551 4.27 -41.24 21.97
C GLY A 551 4.25 -40.20 23.09
N LYS A 552 4.25 -38.92 22.70
CA LYS A 552 4.05 -37.79 23.63
C LYS A 552 3.00 -36.86 23.07
N GLU A 553 2.13 -36.40 23.92
CA GLU A 553 1.19 -35.33 23.64
C GLU A 553 1.32 -34.20 24.63
N ILE A 554 1.14 -32.99 24.19
CA ILE A 554 0.89 -31.82 25.03
C ILE A 554 -0.61 -31.61 25.10
N CYS A 555 -1.12 -31.59 26.31
CA CYS A 555 -2.51 -31.25 26.56
C CYS A 555 -2.57 -29.80 27.02
N TYR A 556 -3.43 -29.03 26.38
CA TYR A 556 -3.65 -27.62 26.70
C TYR A 556 -4.94 -27.47 27.51
N CYS A 557 -4.84 -26.61 28.49
CA CYS A 557 -6.00 -26.09 29.19
C CYS A 557 -6.29 -24.68 28.63
N ASP A 558 -7.54 -24.24 28.61
CA ASP A 558 -7.93 -22.90 28.14
C ASP A 558 -7.24 -21.75 28.89
N CYS A 559 -6.65 -22.02 30.04
CA CYS A 559 -5.84 -21.05 30.78
C CYS A 559 -4.39 -20.92 30.30
N GLY A 560 -3.98 -21.68 29.27
CA GLY A 560 -2.59 -21.76 28.82
C GLY A 560 -1.69 -22.69 29.60
N ALA A 561 -2.19 -23.38 30.63
CA ALA A 561 -1.43 -24.44 31.30
C ALA A 561 -1.26 -25.63 30.37
N ILE A 562 -0.07 -26.22 30.40
CA ILE A 562 0.30 -27.37 29.58
C ILE A 562 0.69 -28.55 30.47
N GLU A 563 0.31 -29.73 30.02
CA GLU A 563 0.73 -31.00 30.62
C GLU A 563 1.27 -31.94 29.53
N GLU A 564 2.49 -32.43 29.70
CA GLU A 564 3.00 -33.50 28.84
C GLU A 564 2.47 -34.84 29.32
N ARG A 565 1.85 -35.60 28.44
CA ARG A 565 1.37 -36.94 28.68
C ARG A 565 2.09 -37.92 27.77
N THR A 566 2.39 -39.09 28.33
CA THR A 566 2.91 -40.21 27.57
C THR A 566 1.76 -40.98 26.95
N ILE A 567 1.79 -41.18 25.64
CA ILE A 567 0.84 -41.99 24.91
C ILE A 567 1.38 -43.42 24.89
N ALA A 568 0.64 -44.36 25.43
CA ALA A 568 1.07 -45.77 25.39
C ALA A 568 1.25 -46.27 23.95
N PRO A 569 2.19 -47.15 23.68
CA PRO A 569 2.33 -47.81 22.39
C PRO A 569 1.00 -48.39 21.91
N LYS A 570 0.69 -48.16 20.64
CA LYS A 570 -0.61 -48.60 20.06
C LYS A 570 -0.77 -50.11 19.94
N GLY A 571 0.33 -50.85 20.08
CA GLY A 571 0.37 -52.27 19.77
C GLY A 571 0.09 -52.53 18.29
N HIS A 572 0.40 -53.73 17.84
CA HIS A 572 0.07 -54.09 16.46
C HIS A 572 -1.40 -54.41 16.29
N SER A 573 -2.06 -53.72 15.38
CA SER A 573 -3.42 -54.03 14.97
C SER A 573 -3.43 -54.51 13.49
N PRO A 574 -3.22 -55.79 13.27
CA PRO A 574 -2.99 -56.30 11.92
C PRO A 574 -4.29 -56.44 11.14
N LYS A 575 -4.16 -56.25 9.84
CA LYS A 575 -5.22 -56.47 8.82
C LYS A 575 -4.61 -57.17 7.60
N TRP A 576 -5.39 -58.03 6.94
CA TRP A 576 -4.96 -58.64 5.69
C TRP A 576 -5.15 -57.68 4.51
N TYR A 577 -4.09 -57.55 3.68
CA TYR A 577 -4.09 -56.78 2.46
C TYR A 577 -3.73 -57.69 1.30
N LYS A 578 -4.32 -57.49 0.12
CA LYS A 578 -3.93 -58.15 -1.10
C LYS A 578 -2.85 -57.37 -1.80
N GLY A 579 -1.79 -58.01 -2.21
CA GLY A 579 -0.69 -57.45 -2.96
C GLY A 579 -0.29 -58.36 -4.13
N VAL A 580 0.61 -57.86 -4.97
CA VAL A 580 1.19 -58.60 -6.09
C VAL A 580 2.71 -58.36 -6.10
N ARG A 581 3.50 -59.42 -6.10
CA ARG A 581 4.97 -59.38 -6.25
C ARG A 581 5.35 -60.32 -7.41
N ASN A 582 6.14 -59.82 -8.37
CA ASN A 582 6.61 -60.59 -9.54
C ASN A 582 5.46 -61.32 -10.30
N ASN A 583 4.31 -60.65 -10.45
CA ASN A 583 3.09 -61.19 -11.05
C ASN A 583 2.36 -62.31 -10.26
N GLU A 584 2.76 -62.56 -9.04
CA GLU A 584 2.10 -63.54 -8.16
C GLU A 584 1.27 -62.81 -7.10
N GLU A 585 0.02 -63.25 -6.89
CA GLU A 585 -0.85 -62.70 -5.83
C GLU A 585 -0.35 -63.18 -4.46
N LEU A 586 -0.28 -62.22 -3.50
CA LEU A 586 0.04 -62.53 -2.11
C LEU A 586 -0.91 -61.84 -1.15
N GLU A 587 -1.08 -62.40 0.05
CA GLU A 587 -1.81 -61.78 1.14
C GLU A 587 -0.87 -61.41 2.28
N LEU A 588 -0.87 -60.15 2.65
CA LEU A 588 0.00 -59.56 3.69
C LEU A 588 -0.78 -59.32 4.96
N TRP A 589 -0.30 -59.86 6.10
CA TRP A 589 -0.79 -59.59 7.45
C TRP A 589 -0.01 -58.39 7.98
N LYS A 590 -0.52 -57.17 7.71
CA LYS A 590 0.19 -55.94 7.99
C LYS A 590 -0.46 -55.19 9.15
N CYS A 591 0.35 -54.54 10.00
CA CYS A 591 -0.16 -53.64 11.03
C CYS A 591 -0.64 -52.33 10.39
N LYS A 592 -1.86 -51.92 10.70
CA LYS A 592 -2.45 -50.68 10.18
C LYS A 592 -1.83 -49.38 10.72
N TYR A 593 -0.96 -49.46 11.74
CA TYR A 593 -0.40 -48.27 12.41
C TYR A 593 1.11 -48.09 12.19
N CYS A 594 1.88 -49.16 11.94
CA CYS A 594 3.33 -49.06 11.76
C CYS A 594 3.82 -49.72 10.48
N ASP A 595 2.88 -50.17 9.65
CA ASP A 595 3.14 -50.76 8.33
C ASP A 595 4.01 -52.00 8.32
N LYS A 596 4.38 -52.48 9.50
CA LYS A 596 5.16 -53.70 9.65
C LYS A 596 4.36 -54.87 9.13
N VAL A 597 4.88 -55.57 8.14
CA VAL A 597 4.31 -56.81 7.65
C VAL A 597 4.70 -57.93 8.62
N LEU A 598 3.69 -58.47 9.28
CA LEU A 598 3.84 -59.46 10.32
C LEU A 598 3.85 -60.88 9.78
N LYS A 599 3.23 -61.11 8.63
CA LYS A 599 3.13 -62.46 8.02
C LYS A 599 2.62 -62.36 6.56
N GLU A 600 3.15 -63.24 5.69
CA GLU A 600 2.60 -63.60 4.37
C GLU A 600 1.85 -64.92 4.46
N ARG A 601 0.78 -65.07 3.63
CA ARG A 601 -0.05 -66.28 3.71
C ARG A 601 0.41 -67.38 2.77
N TYR A 602 1.17 -67.06 1.72
CA TYR A 602 1.60 -67.98 0.68
C TYR A 602 3.11 -67.95 0.42
N GLY A 603 4.00 -67.59 1.40
CA GLY A 603 5.44 -67.51 1.23
C GLY A 603 6.25 -67.95 2.45
N THR A 604 7.56 -67.99 2.30
CA THR A 604 8.53 -68.29 3.38
C THR A 604 8.57 -67.15 4.38
N GLU A 605 8.95 -67.42 5.63
CA GLU A 605 8.92 -66.46 6.77
C GLU A 605 9.83 -65.23 6.64
N VAL A 606 10.58 -65.08 5.54
CA VAL A 606 11.45 -63.94 5.28
C VAL A 606 10.93 -63.14 4.11
N LEU A 607 10.44 -61.97 4.42
CA LEU A 607 9.99 -60.98 3.41
C LEU A 607 11.25 -60.35 2.80
N GLU A 608 11.48 -60.58 1.51
CA GLU A 608 12.50 -59.86 0.74
C GLU A 608 12.05 -58.38 0.46
N ASP A 609 12.97 -57.46 0.63
CA ASP A 609 12.75 -56.06 0.29
C ASP A 609 12.44 -55.87 -1.21
N GLY A 610 11.67 -54.87 -1.58
CA GLY A 610 11.34 -54.57 -2.97
C GLY A 610 9.94 -54.02 -3.23
N TRP A 611 9.67 -53.83 -4.51
CA TRP A 611 8.41 -53.29 -5.02
C TRP A 611 7.24 -54.25 -4.84
N ILE A 612 6.15 -53.75 -4.27
CA ILE A 612 4.92 -54.52 -4.07
C ILE A 612 3.73 -53.63 -4.48
N GLN A 613 2.84 -54.21 -5.30
CA GLN A 613 1.57 -53.60 -5.58
C GLN A 613 0.54 -54.02 -4.53
N VAL A 614 -0.03 -53.05 -3.81
CA VAL A 614 -1.10 -53.29 -2.81
C VAL A 614 -2.34 -52.57 -3.29
N GLU A 615 -3.37 -53.34 -3.71
CA GLU A 615 -4.58 -52.81 -4.36
C GLU A 615 -4.23 -51.98 -5.62
N ARG A 616 -4.38 -50.65 -5.55
CA ARG A 616 -4.04 -49.70 -6.62
C ARG A 616 -2.76 -48.90 -6.38
N LYS A 617 -2.03 -49.22 -5.28
CA LYS A 617 -0.84 -48.49 -4.84
C LYS A 617 0.43 -49.27 -5.23
N GLN A 618 1.46 -48.52 -5.57
CA GLN A 618 2.83 -49.07 -5.77
C GLN A 618 3.64 -48.68 -4.53
N CYS A 619 3.91 -49.67 -3.69
CA CYS A 619 4.62 -49.52 -2.43
C CYS A 619 6.00 -50.18 -2.50
N PHE A 620 6.92 -49.77 -1.65
CA PHE A 620 8.23 -50.42 -1.48
C PHE A 620 8.41 -50.92 -0.06
N LEU A 621 8.78 -52.21 0.07
CA LEU A 621 9.09 -52.84 1.32
C LEU A 621 10.59 -52.73 1.57
N LEU A 622 11.01 -52.24 2.73
CA LEU A 622 12.40 -52.20 3.19
C LEU A 622 12.43 -52.60 4.67
N ASP A 623 13.30 -53.55 5.01
CA ASP A 623 13.43 -54.12 6.37
C ASP A 623 12.08 -54.51 6.99
N GLY A 624 11.19 -55.09 6.18
CA GLY A 624 9.88 -55.53 6.58
C GLY A 624 8.85 -54.44 6.87
N ARG A 625 9.09 -53.21 6.43
CA ARG A 625 8.14 -52.06 6.53
C ARG A 625 7.93 -51.41 5.17
N PHE A 626 6.69 -50.97 4.88
CA PHE A 626 6.48 -50.08 3.74
C PHE A 626 7.03 -48.70 4.04
N LEU A 627 7.67 -48.13 3.02
CA LEU A 627 8.13 -46.73 3.10
C LEU A 627 6.92 -45.80 3.09
N CYS A 628 6.96 -44.77 3.97
CA CYS A 628 5.93 -43.71 4.03
C CYS A 628 6.53 -42.39 4.47
N ASN A 629 6.08 -41.28 3.93
CA ASN A 629 6.58 -39.94 4.18
C ASN A 629 8.11 -39.78 4.10
N GLN A 630 8.74 -40.44 3.15
CA GLN A 630 10.18 -40.43 3.02
C GLN A 630 10.70 -40.62 1.60
N TRP A 631 11.89 -40.10 1.40
CA TRP A 631 12.65 -40.26 0.17
C TRP A 631 13.33 -41.62 0.14
N TYR A 632 13.43 -42.20 -1.04
CA TYR A 632 14.13 -43.45 -1.28
C TYR A 632 14.88 -43.39 -2.60
N GLN A 633 16.16 -43.74 -2.61
CA GLN A 633 16.95 -43.94 -3.83
C GLN A 633 17.06 -45.42 -4.10
N ALA A 634 16.58 -45.82 -5.24
CA ALA A 634 16.66 -47.21 -5.69
C ALA A 634 18.08 -47.56 -6.23
N GLU A 635 18.37 -48.83 -6.39
CA GLU A 635 19.69 -49.35 -6.89
C GLU A 635 20.03 -48.85 -8.30
N ASP A 636 19.04 -48.51 -9.10
CA ASP A 636 19.20 -47.90 -10.44
C ASP A 636 19.57 -46.40 -10.38
N GLY A 637 19.66 -45.84 -9.19
CA GLY A 637 19.94 -44.41 -8.92
C GLY A 637 18.73 -43.49 -8.99
N CYS A 638 17.53 -43.98 -9.32
CA CYS A 638 16.32 -43.22 -9.38
C CYS A 638 15.82 -42.85 -7.96
N TRP A 639 15.32 -41.64 -7.81
CA TRP A 639 14.72 -41.18 -6.59
C TRP A 639 13.18 -41.28 -6.62
N TYR A 640 12.63 -41.75 -5.52
CA TYR A 640 11.20 -41.88 -5.25
C TYR A 640 10.84 -41.18 -3.95
N TYR A 641 9.57 -40.76 -3.82
CA TYR A 641 9.00 -40.34 -2.55
C TYR A 641 7.74 -41.14 -2.27
N PHE A 642 7.59 -41.63 -1.05
CA PHE A 642 6.41 -42.39 -0.63
C PHE A 642 5.54 -41.50 0.24
N LYS A 643 4.23 -41.41 -0.11
CA LYS A 643 3.23 -40.64 0.61
C LYS A 643 2.95 -41.25 1.99
N ASP A 644 2.20 -40.56 2.81
CA ASP A 644 1.69 -41.04 4.09
C ASP A 644 0.86 -42.32 3.99
N ASN A 645 0.26 -42.54 2.83
CA ASN A 645 -0.54 -43.75 2.52
C ASN A 645 0.28 -44.87 1.87
N GLU A 646 1.64 -44.80 1.91
CA GLU A 646 2.60 -45.79 1.38
C GLU A 646 2.67 -45.87 -0.15
N ASP A 647 1.82 -45.12 -0.87
CA ASP A 647 1.87 -45.09 -2.33
C ASP A 647 3.02 -44.21 -2.79
N ARG A 648 3.67 -44.57 -3.89
CA ARG A 648 4.68 -43.73 -4.49
C ARG A 648 4.09 -42.42 -4.94
N MET A 649 4.87 -41.34 -4.84
CA MET A 649 4.48 -40.04 -5.35
C MET A 649 4.50 -40.05 -6.86
N THR A 650 3.48 -39.45 -7.46
CA THR A 650 3.41 -39.06 -8.86
C THR A 650 2.90 -37.65 -8.91
N ASP A 651 3.36 -36.89 -9.91
CA ASP A 651 2.98 -35.48 -10.00
C ASP A 651 3.78 -34.58 -9.03
N TRP A 652 3.29 -33.40 -8.69
CA TRP A 652 4.00 -32.40 -7.89
C TRP A 652 4.09 -32.73 -6.40
N LEU A 653 5.26 -32.54 -5.82
CA LEU A 653 5.51 -32.63 -4.38
C LEU A 653 6.18 -31.34 -3.89
N GLN A 654 5.58 -30.68 -2.90
CA GLN A 654 6.27 -29.68 -2.11
C GLN A 654 6.85 -30.32 -0.85
N SER A 655 8.17 -30.22 -0.68
CA SER A 655 8.87 -30.70 0.51
C SER A 655 9.71 -29.54 1.07
N ALA A 656 9.37 -29.07 2.26
CA ALA A 656 9.79 -27.77 2.76
C ALA A 656 9.44 -26.64 1.74
N ASP A 657 10.37 -25.74 1.45
CA ASP A 657 10.16 -24.65 0.49
C ASP A 657 10.52 -25.00 -0.96
N THR A 658 10.66 -26.30 -1.28
CA THR A 658 11.15 -26.77 -2.56
C THR A 658 10.13 -27.67 -3.27
N TRP A 659 9.91 -27.43 -4.55
CA TRP A 659 9.03 -28.24 -5.37
C TRP A 659 9.83 -29.30 -6.13
N TYR A 660 9.25 -30.49 -6.27
CA TYR A 660 9.75 -31.64 -7.02
C TYR A 660 8.64 -32.16 -7.93
N TYR A 661 9.00 -32.82 -9.01
CA TYR A 661 8.04 -33.47 -9.90
C TYR A 661 8.39 -34.92 -10.14
N PHE A 662 7.39 -35.78 -10.10
CA PHE A 662 7.51 -37.21 -10.32
C PHE A 662 6.67 -37.63 -11.55
N ASN A 663 7.25 -38.40 -12.44
CA ASN A 663 6.52 -38.93 -13.58
C ASN A 663 5.45 -39.96 -13.17
N THR A 664 4.71 -40.50 -14.16
CA THR A 664 3.65 -41.50 -13.91
C THR A 664 4.21 -42.83 -13.32
N GLU A 665 5.50 -43.08 -13.46
CA GLU A 665 6.21 -44.23 -12.88
C GLU A 665 6.76 -43.89 -11.48
N GLY A 666 6.48 -42.67 -10.96
CA GLY A 666 6.91 -42.24 -9.65
C GLY A 666 8.39 -41.90 -9.55
N VAL A 667 9.10 -41.75 -10.66
CA VAL A 667 10.52 -41.38 -10.70
C VAL A 667 10.61 -39.86 -10.64
N MET A 668 11.41 -39.35 -9.68
CA MET A 668 11.72 -37.92 -9.58
C MET A 668 12.40 -37.42 -10.87
N GLN A 669 11.90 -36.32 -11.40
CA GLN A 669 12.39 -35.74 -12.63
C GLN A 669 13.50 -34.73 -12.37
N THR A 670 14.46 -34.67 -13.33
CA THR A 670 15.57 -33.71 -13.36
C THR A 670 15.69 -33.12 -14.76
N GLY A 671 16.39 -31.98 -14.90
CA GLY A 671 16.54 -31.30 -16.19
C GLY A 671 15.24 -30.67 -16.66
N TRP A 672 15.14 -30.42 -17.98
CA TRP A 672 13.97 -29.84 -18.60
C TRP A 672 12.78 -30.80 -18.64
N GLN A 673 11.63 -30.33 -18.17
CA GLN A 673 10.37 -31.06 -18.17
C GLN A 673 9.24 -30.17 -18.69
N MET A 674 8.46 -30.68 -19.64
CA MET A 674 7.25 -30.00 -20.10
C MET A 674 6.02 -30.60 -19.38
N ILE A 675 5.38 -29.81 -18.56
CA ILE A 675 4.27 -30.22 -17.70
C ILE A 675 3.08 -29.31 -18.01
N GLY A 676 2.03 -29.85 -18.61
CA GLY A 676 0.84 -29.07 -18.96
C GLY A 676 1.14 -27.89 -19.90
N ASP A 677 1.87 -28.10 -20.99
CA ASP A 677 2.28 -27.08 -21.99
C ASP A 677 3.21 -25.97 -21.46
N VAL A 678 3.79 -26.13 -20.26
CA VAL A 678 4.74 -25.21 -19.64
C VAL A 678 6.06 -25.92 -19.39
N TRP A 679 7.18 -25.27 -19.71
CA TRP A 679 8.50 -25.77 -19.43
C TRP A 679 8.96 -25.41 -18.02
N TYR A 680 9.49 -26.42 -17.31
CA TYR A 680 10.13 -26.30 -16.01
C TYR A 680 11.54 -26.89 -16.08
N TYR A 681 12.41 -26.44 -15.20
CA TYR A 681 13.73 -27.04 -15.05
C TYR A 681 13.93 -27.51 -13.61
N PHE A 682 14.39 -28.76 -13.47
CA PHE A 682 14.73 -29.36 -12.18
C PHE A 682 16.23 -29.59 -12.11
N THR A 683 16.86 -29.21 -11.01
CA THR A 683 18.29 -29.45 -10.76
C THR A 683 18.60 -30.93 -10.70
N ASP A 684 19.89 -31.28 -10.66
CA ASP A 684 20.32 -32.71 -10.49
C ASP A 684 19.80 -33.30 -9.16
N SER A 685 19.50 -32.47 -8.19
CA SER A 685 18.87 -32.92 -6.91
C SER A 685 17.34 -33.04 -7.01
N GLY A 686 16.74 -32.79 -8.19
CA GLY A 686 15.31 -32.82 -8.41
C GLY A 686 14.56 -31.55 -7.99
N ALA A 687 15.26 -30.57 -7.40
CA ALA A 687 14.64 -29.32 -6.96
C ALA A 687 14.23 -28.46 -8.15
N MET A 688 12.99 -27.96 -8.16
CA MET A 688 12.51 -27.03 -9.19
C MET A 688 13.33 -25.74 -9.16
N GLN A 689 13.83 -25.31 -10.32
CA GLN A 689 14.56 -24.06 -10.47
C GLN A 689 13.60 -22.89 -10.57
N ILE A 690 13.93 -21.81 -9.86
CA ILE A 690 13.31 -20.49 -9.99
C ILE A 690 14.39 -19.45 -10.23
N GLY A 691 14.05 -18.31 -10.85
CA GLY A 691 15.00 -17.26 -11.15
C GLY A 691 15.93 -17.60 -12.32
N TRP A 692 17.12 -17.01 -12.33
CA TRP A 692 18.09 -17.17 -13.41
C TRP A 692 18.69 -18.58 -13.47
N LEU A 693 18.75 -19.12 -14.67
CA LEU A 693 19.32 -20.44 -14.99
C LEU A 693 20.35 -20.30 -16.13
N ALA A 694 21.59 -20.66 -15.85
CA ALA A 694 22.66 -20.72 -16.83
C ALA A 694 22.90 -22.17 -17.26
N LEU A 695 22.76 -22.46 -18.56
CA LEU A 695 23.06 -23.76 -19.14
C LEU A 695 24.07 -23.60 -20.31
N GLY A 696 25.33 -23.89 -20.04
CA GLY A 696 26.42 -23.62 -20.97
C GLY A 696 26.64 -22.12 -21.15
N ASN A 697 26.44 -21.63 -22.38
CA ASN A 697 26.52 -20.20 -22.69
C ASN A 697 25.14 -19.51 -22.75
N ASP A 698 24.08 -20.24 -22.52
CA ASP A 698 22.72 -19.77 -22.68
C ASP A 698 22.10 -19.48 -21.31
N TRP A 699 21.37 -18.38 -21.21
CA TRP A 699 20.66 -17.97 -20.02
C TRP A 699 19.15 -18.10 -20.23
N TYR A 700 18.47 -18.58 -19.20
CA TYR A 700 17.04 -18.73 -19.12
C TYR A 700 16.55 -18.06 -17.83
N TYR A 701 15.28 -17.78 -17.74
CA TYR A 701 14.67 -17.33 -16.50
C TYR A 701 13.40 -18.12 -16.21
N MET A 702 13.31 -18.60 -14.98
CA MET A 702 12.14 -19.28 -14.46
C MET A 702 11.41 -18.32 -13.53
N ASP A 703 10.12 -18.12 -13.73
CA ASP A 703 9.34 -17.26 -12.84
C ASP A 703 9.16 -17.89 -11.44
N LEU A 704 8.45 -17.21 -10.55
CA LEU A 704 8.23 -17.70 -9.19
C LEU A 704 7.39 -18.99 -9.11
N THR A 705 6.68 -19.34 -10.17
CA THR A 705 5.99 -20.63 -10.30
C THR A 705 6.88 -21.74 -10.85
N GLY A 706 8.12 -21.40 -11.17
CA GLY A 706 9.08 -22.28 -11.84
C GLY A 706 8.86 -22.39 -13.36
N ALA A 707 7.91 -21.64 -13.93
CA ALA A 707 7.64 -21.67 -15.37
C ALA A 707 8.72 -20.91 -16.15
N MET A 708 9.21 -21.50 -17.24
CA MET A 708 10.14 -20.83 -18.15
C MET A 708 9.46 -19.67 -18.87
N VAL A 709 10.07 -18.48 -18.80
CA VAL A 709 9.53 -17.28 -19.45
C VAL A 709 10.00 -17.13 -20.91
N THR A 710 9.19 -16.47 -21.72
CA THR A 710 9.49 -16.10 -23.12
C THR A 710 9.06 -14.66 -23.38
N GLY A 711 9.55 -14.06 -24.48
CA GLY A 711 9.24 -12.69 -24.85
C GLY A 711 9.89 -11.66 -23.94
N TRP A 712 9.29 -10.46 -23.88
CA TRP A 712 9.76 -9.37 -23.01
C TRP A 712 9.44 -9.65 -21.55
N GLN A 713 10.44 -9.54 -20.69
CA GLN A 713 10.33 -9.73 -19.24
C GLN A 713 11.05 -8.61 -18.48
N ILE A 714 10.44 -8.13 -17.40
CA ILE A 714 11.09 -7.25 -16.43
C ILE A 714 11.61 -8.10 -15.28
N ILE A 715 12.91 -8.12 -15.09
CA ILE A 715 13.54 -8.86 -14.01
C ILE A 715 14.42 -7.88 -13.23
N GLY A 716 14.05 -7.59 -11.97
CA GLY A 716 14.78 -6.62 -11.16
C GLY A 716 14.89 -5.24 -11.81
N ASN A 717 13.77 -4.67 -12.30
CA ASN A 717 13.67 -3.36 -12.97
C ASN A 717 14.43 -3.24 -14.30
N THR A 718 14.86 -4.35 -14.88
CA THR A 718 15.58 -4.35 -16.14
C THR A 718 14.83 -5.21 -17.16
N TRP A 719 14.65 -4.68 -18.36
CA TRP A 719 14.02 -5.42 -19.43
C TRP A 719 15.01 -6.38 -20.08
N TYR A 720 14.54 -7.62 -20.26
CA TYR A 720 15.19 -8.70 -20.99
C TYR A 720 14.24 -9.24 -22.06
N TYR A 721 14.78 -9.87 -23.06
CA TYR A 721 14.00 -10.57 -24.06
C TYR A 721 14.46 -12.02 -24.19
N PHE A 722 13.49 -12.93 -24.10
CA PHE A 722 13.70 -14.36 -24.27
C PHE A 722 13.03 -14.85 -25.56
N ASP A 723 13.70 -15.67 -26.34
CA ASP A 723 13.13 -16.23 -27.57
C ASP A 723 12.03 -17.27 -27.26
N GLU A 724 11.44 -17.83 -28.28
CA GLU A 724 10.39 -18.84 -28.16
C GLU A 724 10.83 -20.13 -27.44
N ASN A 725 12.14 -20.36 -27.34
CA ASN A 725 12.73 -21.47 -26.60
C ASN A 725 13.17 -21.07 -25.18
N GLY A 726 12.84 -19.86 -24.74
CA GLY A 726 13.18 -19.33 -23.43
C GLY A 726 14.63 -18.87 -23.27
N LYS A 727 15.40 -18.81 -24.36
CA LYS A 727 16.80 -18.37 -24.32
C LYS A 727 16.89 -16.84 -24.34
N MET A 728 17.64 -16.24 -23.39
CA MET A 728 17.90 -14.81 -23.34
C MET A 728 18.63 -14.32 -24.57
N ILE A 729 18.12 -13.29 -25.21
CA ILE A 729 18.74 -12.67 -26.39
C ILE A 729 19.70 -11.56 -25.95
N THR A 730 20.82 -11.44 -26.69
CA THR A 730 21.77 -10.34 -26.58
C THR A 730 22.06 -9.76 -27.96
N GLY A 731 22.50 -8.51 -28.05
CA GLY A 731 22.73 -7.79 -29.30
C GLY A 731 21.47 -7.19 -29.91
N TRP A 732 21.45 -7.04 -31.22
CA TRP A 732 20.35 -6.45 -31.97
C TRP A 732 19.13 -7.35 -32.02
N LEU A 733 17.97 -6.82 -31.63
CA LEU A 733 16.67 -7.47 -31.71
C LEU A 733 15.72 -6.64 -32.57
N PHE A 734 15.18 -7.24 -33.64
CA PHE A 734 14.08 -6.66 -34.42
C PHE A 734 12.77 -7.28 -33.94
N HIS A 735 11.90 -6.47 -33.34
CA HIS A 735 10.64 -6.95 -32.77
C HIS A 735 9.52 -5.92 -33.03
N ASN A 736 8.36 -6.36 -33.53
CA ASN A 736 7.19 -5.49 -33.81
C ASN A 736 7.53 -4.24 -34.66
N SER A 737 8.36 -4.39 -35.69
CA SER A 737 8.81 -3.35 -36.59
C SER A 737 9.79 -2.32 -36.02
N ASP A 738 10.27 -2.51 -34.82
CA ASP A 738 11.24 -1.66 -34.13
C ASP A 738 12.54 -2.42 -33.85
N TRP A 739 13.65 -1.69 -33.81
CA TRP A 739 14.94 -2.21 -33.37
C TRP A 739 15.21 -1.89 -31.92
N TYR A 740 15.71 -2.89 -31.20
CA TYR A 740 16.19 -2.84 -29.82
C TYR A 740 17.63 -3.32 -29.75
N TYR A 741 18.33 -2.97 -28.71
CA TYR A 741 19.64 -3.54 -28.43
C TYR A 741 19.70 -4.06 -26.99
N LEU A 742 19.98 -5.35 -26.85
CA LEU A 742 20.21 -6.02 -25.59
C LEU A 742 21.72 -6.10 -25.37
N THR A 743 22.19 -5.59 -24.23
CA THR A 743 23.63 -5.59 -23.90
C THR A 743 24.17 -7.01 -23.73
N GLU A 744 25.47 -7.16 -23.47
CA GLU A 744 26.08 -8.49 -23.30
C GLU A 744 25.51 -9.26 -22.10
N ASN A 745 24.98 -8.57 -21.09
CA ASN A 745 24.28 -9.18 -19.95
C ASN A 745 22.76 -9.34 -20.18
N GLY A 746 22.27 -9.10 -21.40
CA GLY A 746 20.88 -9.24 -21.80
C GLY A 746 19.99 -8.03 -21.48
N SER A 747 20.48 -7.01 -20.76
CA SER A 747 19.65 -5.85 -20.41
C SER A 747 19.34 -4.98 -21.63
N MET A 748 18.08 -4.52 -21.75
CA MET A 748 17.64 -3.62 -22.81
C MET A 748 18.32 -2.25 -22.69
N SER A 749 18.89 -1.73 -23.78
CA SER A 749 19.53 -0.42 -23.83
C SER A 749 18.48 0.69 -23.94
N ILE A 750 18.67 1.77 -23.15
CA ILE A 750 17.92 3.02 -23.21
C ILE A 750 18.91 4.20 -23.30
N GLY A 751 18.48 5.34 -23.84
CA GLY A 751 19.35 6.49 -24.02
C GLY A 751 20.46 6.25 -25.05
N TRP A 752 21.59 6.94 -24.87
CA TRP A 752 22.73 6.79 -25.74
C TRP A 752 23.52 5.51 -25.44
N HIS A 753 23.71 4.68 -26.45
CA HIS A 753 24.49 3.44 -26.34
C HIS A 753 25.46 3.27 -27.52
N VAL A 754 26.67 2.78 -27.22
CA VAL A 754 27.69 2.49 -28.23
C VAL A 754 27.58 1.03 -28.64
N VAL A 755 27.40 0.78 -29.93
CA VAL A 755 27.45 -0.56 -30.50
C VAL A 755 28.55 -0.61 -31.57
N GLY A 756 29.64 -1.34 -31.27
CA GLY A 756 30.84 -1.28 -32.07
C GLY A 756 31.53 0.07 -31.94
N ASP A 757 31.62 0.80 -33.06
CA ASP A 757 32.25 2.14 -33.12
C ASP A 757 31.22 3.29 -33.33
N LYS A 758 29.91 2.96 -33.21
CA LYS A 758 28.83 3.90 -33.52
C LYS A 758 27.94 4.11 -32.33
N TRP A 759 27.48 5.36 -32.16
CA TRP A 759 26.50 5.73 -31.18
C TRP A 759 25.09 5.60 -31.76
N TYR A 760 24.18 5.01 -30.96
CA TYR A 760 22.75 4.92 -31.24
C TYR A 760 21.98 5.49 -30.06
N HIS A 761 20.79 5.98 -30.31
CA HIS A 761 19.92 6.45 -29.25
C HIS A 761 18.66 5.60 -29.21
N PHE A 762 18.33 5.11 -28.01
CA PHE A 762 17.13 4.33 -27.72
C PHE A 762 16.22 5.17 -26.82
N ASN A 763 14.93 5.22 -27.11
CA ASN A 763 13.96 5.90 -26.24
C ASN A 763 13.75 5.11 -24.93
N GLU A 764 12.93 5.64 -24.05
CA GLU A 764 12.63 5.03 -22.74
C GLU A 764 11.97 3.63 -22.86
N SER A 765 11.31 3.33 -23.97
CA SER A 765 10.80 1.99 -24.25
C SER A 765 11.82 1.09 -24.94
N GLY A 766 13.09 1.48 -25.01
CA GLY A 766 14.18 0.72 -25.63
C GLY A 766 14.17 0.69 -27.15
N ARG A 767 13.26 1.42 -27.83
CA ARG A 767 13.20 1.46 -29.29
C ARG A 767 14.29 2.36 -29.84
N MET A 768 15.04 1.86 -30.80
CA MET A 768 16.02 2.68 -31.51
C MET A 768 15.33 3.85 -32.21
N GLN A 769 15.87 5.05 -32.02
CA GLN A 769 15.35 6.27 -32.69
C GLN A 769 15.57 6.18 -34.20
N ASN A 770 14.56 6.63 -34.93
CA ASN A 770 14.59 6.63 -36.38
C ASN A 770 15.59 7.67 -36.92
N CYS A 771 15.98 7.49 -38.20
CA CYS A 771 16.83 8.46 -38.91
C CYS A 771 16.23 9.86 -38.94
N GLY A 772 17.11 10.86 -38.97
CA GLY A 772 16.73 12.28 -39.02
C GLY A 772 17.16 13.06 -37.80
N TRP A 773 16.59 14.27 -37.71
CA TRP A 773 16.83 15.16 -36.56
C TRP A 773 16.20 14.67 -35.29
N GLN A 774 16.99 14.65 -34.24
CA GLN A 774 16.55 14.31 -32.88
C GLN A 774 16.92 15.44 -31.93
N GLN A 775 15.94 15.98 -31.23
CA GLN A 775 16.18 16.95 -30.16
C GLN A 775 16.17 16.23 -28.81
N LEU A 776 17.31 16.26 -28.13
CA LEU A 776 17.46 15.68 -26.80
C LEU A 776 17.86 16.80 -25.83
N GLY A 777 16.93 17.18 -24.99
CA GLY A 777 17.04 18.41 -24.20
C GLY A 777 17.09 19.63 -25.11
N THR A 778 18.08 20.50 -24.92
CA THR A 778 18.33 21.69 -25.76
C THR A 778 19.24 21.40 -26.98
N THR A 779 19.70 20.18 -27.14
CA THR A 779 20.72 19.83 -28.15
C THR A 779 20.13 19.02 -29.28
N TRP A 780 20.46 19.41 -30.51
CA TRP A 780 20.08 18.69 -31.71
C TRP A 780 21.16 17.70 -32.15
N TYR A 781 20.72 16.52 -32.54
CA TYR A 781 21.54 15.44 -33.13
C TYR A 781 20.94 15.02 -34.45
N TYR A 782 21.70 14.38 -35.31
CA TYR A 782 21.22 13.77 -36.54
C TYR A 782 21.59 12.29 -36.59
N LEU A 783 20.59 11.44 -36.79
CA LEU A 783 20.78 10.01 -36.95
C LEU A 783 20.71 9.62 -38.43
N SER A 784 21.62 8.77 -38.88
CA SER A 784 21.67 8.24 -40.23
C SER A 784 20.50 7.26 -40.50
N GLU A 785 20.35 6.83 -41.73
CA GLU A 785 19.35 5.80 -42.11
C GLU A 785 19.49 4.49 -41.30
N SER A 786 20.69 4.18 -40.85
CA SER A 786 20.95 3.02 -39.97
C SER A 786 20.67 3.30 -38.47
N GLY A 787 20.18 4.47 -38.10
CA GLY A 787 20.00 4.93 -36.70
C GLY A 787 21.27 5.37 -36.01
N ALA A 788 22.44 5.29 -36.65
CA ALA A 788 23.71 5.68 -36.08
C ALA A 788 23.86 7.20 -36.07
N MET A 789 24.38 7.76 -34.95
CA MET A 789 24.67 9.18 -34.77
C MET A 789 25.71 9.66 -35.81
N VAL A 790 25.39 10.79 -36.47
CA VAL A 790 26.28 11.43 -37.44
C VAL A 790 27.19 12.43 -36.73
N THR A 791 28.46 12.46 -37.15
CA THR A 791 29.46 13.47 -36.74
C THR A 791 30.13 14.08 -37.95
N GLY A 792 30.66 15.30 -37.85
CA GLY A 792 31.29 16.02 -38.96
C GLY A 792 30.27 16.75 -39.85
N TRP A 793 30.66 17.03 -41.09
CA TRP A 793 29.82 17.76 -42.05
C TRP A 793 28.65 16.89 -42.53
N LEU A 794 27.46 17.46 -42.48
CA LEU A 794 26.21 16.85 -42.93
C LEU A 794 25.54 17.73 -43.97
N ASN A 795 25.25 17.21 -45.16
CA ASN A 795 24.50 17.89 -46.19
C ASN A 795 23.08 17.33 -46.28
N LEU A 796 22.10 18.19 -46.06
CA LEU A 796 20.69 17.82 -46.23
C LEU A 796 20.03 18.75 -47.27
N ASN A 797 19.72 18.19 -48.43
CA ASN A 797 19.05 18.91 -49.50
C ASN A 797 19.75 20.23 -49.91
N GLY A 798 21.12 20.23 -49.88
CA GLY A 798 21.92 21.38 -50.25
C GLY A 798 22.28 22.30 -49.12
N THR A 799 21.72 22.15 -47.94
CA THR A 799 22.08 22.87 -46.71
C THR A 799 23.10 22.08 -45.91
N TRP A 800 24.19 22.72 -45.59
CA TRP A 800 25.25 22.10 -44.76
C TRP A 800 25.10 22.42 -43.29
N TYR A 801 25.30 21.40 -42.46
CA TYR A 801 25.35 21.45 -41.00
C TYR A 801 26.66 20.85 -40.55
N TYR A 802 27.11 21.19 -39.36
CA TYR A 802 28.27 20.57 -38.73
C TYR A 802 27.89 19.90 -37.40
N MET A 803 28.07 18.59 -37.33
CA MET A 803 27.87 17.82 -36.12
C MET A 803 29.20 17.66 -35.42
N THR A 804 29.30 18.11 -34.16
CA THR A 804 30.54 18.04 -33.37
C THR A 804 31.00 16.59 -33.17
N SER A 805 32.17 16.38 -32.56
CA SER A 805 32.62 15.01 -32.22
C SER A 805 31.74 14.31 -31.19
N SER A 806 30.97 15.08 -30.41
CA SER A 806 29.93 14.54 -29.50
C SER A 806 28.58 14.30 -30.20
N GLY A 807 28.48 14.55 -31.49
CA GLY A 807 27.24 14.43 -32.30
C GLY A 807 26.28 15.61 -32.20
N SER A 808 26.54 16.59 -31.33
CA SER A 808 25.69 17.78 -31.21
C SER A 808 25.79 18.70 -32.42
N MET A 809 24.66 19.27 -32.88
CA MET A 809 24.62 20.26 -33.94
C MET A 809 25.36 21.52 -33.49
N ALA A 810 26.35 21.99 -34.28
CA ALA A 810 27.03 23.23 -34.00
C ALA A 810 26.16 24.44 -34.43
N ILE A 811 26.21 25.49 -33.61
CA ILE A 811 25.62 26.82 -33.86
C ILE A 811 26.67 27.89 -33.55
N GLY A 812 26.54 29.05 -34.23
CA GLY A 812 27.52 30.13 -34.06
C GLY A 812 28.86 29.82 -34.70
N TRP A 813 29.93 30.41 -34.20
CA TRP A 813 31.29 30.19 -34.70
C TRP A 813 31.81 28.80 -34.40
N CYS A 814 32.28 28.12 -35.43
CA CYS A 814 32.82 26.77 -35.35
C CYS A 814 34.16 26.66 -36.10
N ALA A 815 35.18 26.20 -35.41
CA ALA A 815 36.48 25.91 -36.01
C ALA A 815 36.57 24.47 -36.47
N VAL A 816 36.73 24.22 -37.78
CA VAL A 816 36.91 22.89 -38.34
C VAL A 816 38.19 22.83 -39.17
N GLY A 817 39.14 22.04 -38.71
CA GLY A 817 40.49 22.06 -39.24
C GLY A 817 41.16 23.45 -39.05
N ASN A 818 41.64 24.04 -40.14
CA ASN A 818 42.28 25.37 -40.09
C ASN A 818 41.34 26.56 -40.46
N ASN A 819 40.03 26.25 -40.66
CA ASN A 819 39.07 27.24 -41.09
C ASN A 819 38.01 27.52 -40.04
N TRP A 820 37.52 28.76 -39.98
CA TRP A 820 36.34 29.14 -39.21
C TRP A 820 35.10 29.16 -40.11
N TYR A 821 34.01 28.65 -39.55
CA TYR A 821 32.70 28.63 -40.15
C TYR A 821 31.70 29.28 -39.21
N TYR A 822 30.61 29.78 -39.75
CA TYR A 822 29.48 30.25 -38.94
C TYR A 822 28.23 29.46 -39.29
N LEU A 823 27.63 28.83 -38.28
CA LEU A 823 26.39 28.12 -38.35
C LEU A 823 25.29 29.03 -37.77
N SER A 824 24.17 29.19 -38.47
CA SER A 824 23.03 29.99 -37.99
C SER A 824 22.42 29.36 -36.73
N GLU A 825 21.47 30.05 -36.12
CA GLU A 825 20.68 29.48 -34.99
C GLU A 825 19.93 28.19 -35.39
N SER A 826 19.60 28.02 -36.64
CA SER A 826 19.06 26.76 -37.18
C SER A 826 20.12 25.72 -37.49
N GLY A 827 21.39 25.96 -37.20
CA GLY A 827 22.53 25.08 -37.50
C GLY A 827 22.99 25.13 -38.97
N ALA A 828 22.31 25.89 -39.85
CA ALA A 828 22.69 25.94 -41.27
C ALA A 828 23.98 26.76 -41.46
N MET A 829 24.90 26.22 -42.28
CA MET A 829 26.15 26.91 -42.63
C MET A 829 25.87 28.17 -43.43
N VAL A 830 26.42 29.28 -42.97
CA VAL A 830 26.28 30.59 -43.65
C VAL A 830 27.37 30.75 -44.72
N THR A 831 26.97 31.32 -45.89
CA THR A 831 27.87 31.73 -46.96
C THR A 831 27.58 33.17 -47.33
N GLY A 832 28.54 33.89 -47.91
CA GLY A 832 28.41 35.30 -48.28
C GLY A 832 28.66 36.25 -47.09
N TRP A 833 28.06 37.46 -47.17
CA TRP A 833 28.20 38.48 -46.13
C TRP A 833 27.43 38.13 -44.84
N LEU A 834 28.10 38.24 -43.72
CA LEU A 834 27.58 37.99 -42.38
C LEU A 834 27.79 39.19 -41.48
N ASN A 835 26.72 39.76 -40.94
CA ASN A 835 26.83 40.84 -39.92
C ASN A 835 26.49 40.28 -38.53
N LEU A 836 27.42 40.44 -37.62
CA LEU A 836 27.22 40.08 -36.21
C LEU A 836 27.46 41.32 -35.33
N SER A 837 26.39 41.84 -34.76
CA SER A 837 26.42 43.03 -33.87
C SER A 837 27.19 44.22 -34.43
N GLY A 838 27.06 44.47 -35.75
CA GLY A 838 27.70 45.59 -36.44
C GLY A 838 29.05 45.27 -37.07
N THR A 839 29.63 44.13 -36.79
CA THR A 839 30.87 43.66 -37.45
C THR A 839 30.55 42.77 -38.65
N TRP A 840 31.14 43.08 -39.80
CA TRP A 840 30.91 42.33 -41.02
C TRP A 840 32.03 41.29 -41.27
N TYR A 841 31.62 40.11 -41.67
CA TYR A 841 32.46 38.99 -42.11
C TYR A 841 32.05 38.52 -43.48
N TYR A 842 32.91 37.82 -44.15
CA TYR A 842 32.53 37.14 -45.42
C TYR A 842 32.90 35.67 -45.40
N MET A 843 31.92 34.84 -45.63
CA MET A 843 32.02 33.39 -45.70
C MET A 843 32.08 33.00 -47.18
N ASN A 844 33.15 32.34 -47.64
CA ASN A 844 33.26 31.90 -49.01
C ASN A 844 32.20 30.88 -49.43
N ILE A 845 32.18 30.47 -50.68
CA ILE A 845 31.15 29.52 -51.19
C ILE A 845 31.16 28.19 -50.47
N ASN A 846 32.28 27.80 -49.86
CA ASN A 846 32.41 26.61 -49.04
C ASN A 846 32.17 26.88 -47.54
N GLY A 847 31.66 28.07 -47.19
CA GLY A 847 31.36 28.51 -45.83
C GLY A 847 32.56 28.92 -44.97
N ALA A 848 33.79 28.84 -45.49
CA ALA A 848 34.96 29.24 -44.71
C ALA A 848 35.12 30.75 -44.63
N MET A 849 35.37 31.28 -43.46
CA MET A 849 35.61 32.69 -43.18
C MET A 849 36.87 33.17 -43.88
N LEU A 850 36.79 34.32 -44.58
CA LEU A 850 37.96 34.95 -45.19
C LEU A 850 38.75 35.82 -44.24
N THR A 851 40.09 35.82 -44.37
CA THR A 851 41.02 36.73 -43.73
C THR A 851 42.02 37.26 -44.75
N GLY A 852 42.53 38.50 -44.56
CA GLY A 852 43.42 39.12 -45.47
C GLY A 852 42.68 39.85 -46.65
N THR A 853 43.32 40.01 -47.77
CA THR A 853 42.78 40.75 -48.93
C THR A 853 42.14 39.83 -49.93
N HIS A 854 40.86 40.09 -50.28
CA HIS A 854 40.05 39.30 -51.26
C HIS A 854 39.27 40.18 -52.21
N VAL A 855 39.07 39.70 -53.44
CA VAL A 855 38.19 40.34 -54.42
C VAL A 855 36.84 39.67 -54.34
N ILE A 856 35.77 40.43 -53.99
CA ILE A 856 34.37 39.94 -53.91
C ILE A 856 33.55 40.83 -54.85
N ASP A 857 32.84 40.23 -55.79
CA ASP A 857 32.00 40.92 -56.79
C ASP A 857 32.73 42.08 -57.49
N GLY A 858 34.03 41.91 -57.77
CA GLY A 858 34.88 42.89 -58.48
C GLY A 858 35.48 44.00 -57.63
N ASN A 859 35.18 44.05 -56.33
CA ASN A 859 35.72 45.02 -55.37
C ASN A 859 36.74 44.35 -54.43
N ASN A 860 37.79 45.10 -53.99
CA ASN A 860 38.78 44.66 -53.00
C ASN A 860 38.23 44.90 -51.61
N TYR A 861 38.35 43.89 -50.74
CA TYR A 861 38.00 43.95 -49.31
C TYR A 861 39.13 43.41 -48.50
N ILE A 862 39.38 44.05 -47.36
CA ILE A 862 40.42 43.65 -46.40
C ILE A 862 39.73 43.18 -45.12
N PHE A 863 40.07 41.96 -44.71
CA PHE A 863 39.64 41.37 -43.45
C PHE A 863 40.83 41.20 -42.49
N ASP A 864 40.62 41.50 -41.23
CA ASP A 864 41.66 41.33 -40.23
C ASP A 864 41.96 39.83 -39.95
N GLN A 865 42.85 39.53 -38.97
CA GLN A 865 43.18 38.15 -38.63
C GLN A 865 42.02 37.37 -37.97
N ASN A 866 41.01 38.09 -37.47
CA ASN A 866 39.79 37.51 -36.88
C ASN A 866 38.64 37.46 -37.90
N GLY A 867 38.90 37.83 -39.17
CA GLY A 867 37.95 37.82 -40.26
C GLY A 867 36.99 39.00 -40.30
N ALA A 868 37.17 40.03 -39.44
CA ALA A 868 36.35 41.23 -39.48
C ALA A 868 36.75 42.13 -40.64
N TRP A 869 35.77 42.60 -41.42
CA TRP A 869 35.99 43.55 -42.52
C TRP A 869 36.47 44.89 -41.95
N VAL A 870 37.62 45.36 -42.43
CA VAL A 870 38.23 46.57 -41.95
C VAL A 870 38.32 47.66 -43.06
N GLU A 871 38.26 47.26 -44.33
CA GLU A 871 38.31 48.15 -45.49
C GLU A 871 37.69 47.50 -46.76
#